data_fd5ddec1366c55aab70a918ed78e7ccd
#
_entry.id   fd5ddec1366c55aab70a918ed78e7ccd
#
_cell.length_a   1.000
_cell.length_b   1.000
_cell.length_c   1.000
_cell.angle_alpha   90.00
_cell.angle_beta   90.00
_cell.angle_gamma   90.00
#
_symmetry.space_group_name_H-M   'P 1'
#
loop_
_entity.id
_entity.type
_entity.pdbx_description
1 polymer ?
#
loop_
_entity_poly.entity_id
_entity_poly.type
_entity_poly.pdbx_seq_one_letter_code
_entity_poly.pdbx_strand_id
1 'polypeptide(L)'
;MMKHTILILFLFLSLLCHGQSYKFFTTDRELSSSLINKIYQDRNGMIWIATEDGLNRYDGAKFITYKHDPENEYSLCHNYVRVLYEDSKGRLFVGTYNGIQLYDPETDSFSARAQWEDGKTFDSNIMSILERRNGEIWVSGNNLCTITITQGKLTAHKLDLPIPTQMTDYMIEDRQHNLWVTQGENGIYRLSADNKSKHFLKQEKGMTIVDLYEDNYGDIYLATIGKGLLKYNQPAEEFIPILYKGKQNLPIKSICQISQNELCLGTDGKGTKIFNIPKQLITDYPFDNNYLDSGTSKVHSVLKDNAGNLWIAIYQKGVMMIPAQPNSFKYIGYKSINKNIIGSNCITSLCRDHEGILWIGTDNDGIYGITTELKQKVHYAPHDSPSSVPSTVFGLYEDSEHNLWFGSYTNGLGRLDKKTGQCSYLQNLTDKNGNRIQRVYDLVEDQDKRLWIATMGAGLFYYDLKTGQSVYDPKFNAATKKYKWISCLLYAGDNHLYVGTYDGIRCIDLSTDDFKTEEILSRHIIHSLYEDPQGNIWIGNSEGLAEWNPQTQQLKTYTTAHGLSSNAVYAIKGDGQDNLWISTNAGMSRFNLNTHTFSNFYADDGLQGNEFSKNASFADHNGILWFGGTNGITYFNPQEITNPAKKWNVRIIDFYLHDQPIRKGMLSGGKEIINTSVFEARDFHLSHNDNAFSIEFSTRELNNSERITYLYTINNTPWVKLPKGVNRVSFSDLPPGDYHFRIKAEDYLLESDTDEITIHIAPAWWASGWAMLIYALLAVAAVYGIILQMRHRYRIRQEMMQHIHAEQINEAKLQFFINISHEIRTPMSLIISPLQKLMTNDTDHERQKNYRIIWRNSERILRLVNQLMDIRKIDKG
;
A
#
# COMPACT_ATOMS: atom_id res chain seq x y z
N MET A 1 -24.09 -28.17 -42.74
CA MET A 1 -23.35 -26.92 -42.49
C MET A 1 -24.04 -26.04 -41.44
N MET A 2 -25.33 -25.73 -41.53
CA MET A 2 -26.03 -24.87 -40.54
C MET A 2 -26.07 -25.40 -39.07
N LYS A 3 -26.08 -26.69 -38.81
CA LYS A 3 -26.04 -27.27 -37.46
C LYS A 3 -24.69 -27.18 -36.78
N HIS A 4 -23.58 -27.13 -37.52
CA HIS A 4 -22.22 -26.98 -36.94
C HIS A 4 -21.89 -25.52 -36.71
N THR A 5 -22.44 -24.58 -37.45
CA THR A 5 -22.25 -23.14 -37.22
C THR A 5 -23.02 -22.67 -35.98
N ILE A 6 -24.18 -23.25 -35.69
CA ILE A 6 -24.92 -22.96 -34.44
C ILE A 6 -24.23 -23.56 -33.21
N LEU A 7 -23.60 -24.73 -33.33
CA LEU A 7 -22.83 -25.33 -32.22
C LEU A 7 -21.56 -24.53 -31.88
N ILE A 8 -20.88 -23.98 -32.89
CA ILE A 8 -19.72 -23.10 -32.72
C ILE A 8 -20.14 -21.74 -32.12
N LEU A 9 -21.31 -21.22 -32.47
CA LEU A 9 -21.85 -19.97 -31.90
C LEU A 9 -22.28 -20.14 -30.41
N PHE A 10 -22.75 -21.34 -30.03
CA PHE A 10 -23.05 -21.66 -28.63
C PHE A 10 -21.79 -21.91 -27.79
N LEU A 11 -20.71 -22.43 -28.38
CA LEU A 11 -19.41 -22.60 -27.71
C LEU A 11 -18.71 -21.26 -27.46
N PHE A 12 -18.97 -20.21 -28.23
CA PHE A 12 -18.45 -18.86 -27.96
C PHE A 12 -19.26 -18.07 -26.93
N LEU A 13 -20.51 -18.45 -26.65
CA LEU A 13 -21.32 -17.76 -25.60
C LEU A 13 -21.16 -18.34 -24.19
N SER A 14 -20.50 -19.47 -24.02
CA SER A 14 -20.26 -20.07 -22.69
C SER A 14 -18.93 -19.64 -22.02
N LEU A 15 -18.15 -18.76 -22.67
CA LEU A 15 -16.80 -18.40 -22.23
C LEU A 15 -16.71 -17.10 -21.42
N LEU A 16 -17.82 -16.53 -20.96
CA LEU A 16 -17.82 -15.25 -20.24
C LEU A 16 -18.27 -15.31 -18.78
N CYS A 17 -18.08 -16.43 -18.12
CA CYS A 17 -18.18 -16.44 -16.65
C CYS A 17 -16.78 -16.33 -16.07
N HIS A 18 -16.26 -15.11 -15.98
CA HIS A 18 -15.04 -14.81 -15.27
C HIS A 18 -15.36 -14.65 -13.78
N GLY A 19 -14.67 -15.36 -12.91
CA GLY A 19 -14.64 -15.03 -11.50
C GLY A 19 -13.96 -13.65 -11.37
N GLN A 20 -14.75 -12.59 -11.10
CA GLN A 20 -14.23 -11.25 -10.95
C GLN A 20 -13.82 -11.06 -9.48
N SER A 21 -12.57 -10.75 -9.20
CA SER A 21 -12.24 -10.13 -7.92
C SER A 21 -12.83 -8.72 -7.94
N TYR A 22 -13.36 -8.30 -6.81
CA TYR A 22 -13.91 -6.97 -6.60
C TYR A 22 -13.48 -6.48 -5.24
N LYS A 23 -13.26 -5.17 -5.11
CA LYS A 23 -13.14 -4.51 -3.82
C LYS A 23 -14.49 -4.00 -3.39
N PHE A 24 -14.78 -4.12 -2.10
CA PHE A 24 -16.02 -3.64 -1.54
C PHE A 24 -15.73 -2.69 -0.37
N PHE A 25 -16.19 -1.45 -0.49
CA PHE A 25 -15.98 -0.39 0.48
C PHE A 25 -17.28 -0.14 1.26
N THR A 26 -17.17 -0.14 2.58
CA THR A 26 -18.31 -0.02 3.50
C THR A 26 -18.13 1.09 4.51
N THR A 27 -19.16 1.34 5.30
CA THR A 27 -19.10 2.32 6.39
C THR A 27 -18.33 1.84 7.61
N ASP A 28 -17.92 0.57 7.65
CA ASP A 28 -17.19 0.04 8.80
C ASP A 28 -15.77 0.59 8.90
N ARG A 29 -15.19 1.01 7.77
CA ARG A 29 -13.80 1.48 7.71
C ARG A 29 -13.56 2.65 6.77
N GLU A 30 -14.31 2.77 5.67
CA GLU A 30 -13.91 3.60 4.54
C GLU A 30 -14.87 4.76 4.25
N LEU A 31 -16.19 4.51 4.30
CA LEU A 31 -17.20 5.46 3.85
C LEU A 31 -17.90 6.16 4.99
N SER A 32 -18.24 7.42 4.79
CA SER A 32 -19.04 8.21 5.74
C SER A 32 -20.50 7.77 5.80
N SER A 33 -21.04 7.24 4.70
CA SER A 33 -22.39 6.71 4.60
C SER A 33 -22.51 5.67 3.50
N SER A 34 -23.39 4.69 3.67
CA SER A 34 -23.78 3.70 2.65
C SER A 34 -24.82 4.21 1.66
N LEU A 35 -25.35 5.41 1.89
CA LEU A 35 -26.33 6.08 1.02
C LEU A 35 -25.58 6.97 0.03
N ILE A 36 -25.24 6.39 -1.13
CA ILE A 36 -24.38 7.02 -2.12
C ILE A 36 -25.23 7.63 -3.24
N ASN A 37 -25.00 8.91 -3.53
CA ASN A 37 -25.70 9.65 -4.56
C ASN A 37 -24.95 9.63 -5.90
N LYS A 38 -23.63 9.86 -5.88
CA LYS A 38 -22.79 9.92 -7.08
C LYS A 38 -21.38 9.42 -6.80
N ILE A 39 -20.80 8.72 -7.77
CA ILE A 39 -19.38 8.41 -7.84
C ILE A 39 -18.79 9.21 -8.99
N TYR A 40 -17.65 9.84 -8.80
CA TYR A 40 -16.99 10.70 -9.75
C TYR A 40 -15.47 10.48 -9.72
N GLN A 41 -14.80 10.57 -10.86
CA GLN A 41 -13.34 10.59 -10.94
C GLN A 41 -12.87 11.94 -11.46
N ASP A 42 -11.98 12.61 -10.73
CA ASP A 42 -11.37 13.85 -11.17
C ASP A 42 -10.21 13.61 -12.15
N ARG A 43 -9.69 14.67 -12.77
CA ARG A 43 -8.55 14.61 -13.71
C ARG A 43 -7.27 14.09 -13.08
N ASN A 44 -7.13 14.21 -11.75
CA ASN A 44 -6.01 13.69 -10.99
C ASN A 44 -6.14 12.19 -10.72
N GLY A 45 -7.27 11.56 -11.09
CA GLY A 45 -7.55 10.15 -10.91
C GLY A 45 -8.12 9.79 -9.54
N MET A 46 -8.39 10.79 -8.67
CA MET A 46 -9.04 10.55 -7.38
C MET A 46 -10.49 10.16 -7.56
N ILE A 47 -10.96 9.19 -6.80
CA ILE A 47 -12.37 8.81 -6.78
C ILE A 47 -13.09 9.57 -5.67
N TRP A 48 -14.12 10.29 -6.06
CA TRP A 48 -14.98 11.05 -5.16
C TRP A 48 -16.33 10.34 -5.03
N ILE A 49 -16.78 10.18 -3.80
CA ILE A 49 -18.03 9.49 -3.49
C ILE A 49 -18.92 10.45 -2.68
N ALA A 50 -19.93 10.97 -3.36
CA ALA A 50 -20.95 11.85 -2.78
C ALA A 50 -21.99 11.03 -2.04
N THR A 51 -22.20 11.32 -0.75
CA THR A 51 -23.11 10.58 0.11
C THR A 51 -24.14 11.50 0.77
N GLU A 52 -25.11 10.93 1.48
CA GLU A 52 -26.07 11.69 2.29
C GLU A 52 -25.45 12.24 3.59
N ASP A 53 -24.24 11.78 4.00
CA ASP A 53 -23.55 12.24 5.20
C ASP A 53 -22.07 12.56 4.96
N GLY A 54 -21.80 13.39 3.97
CA GLY A 54 -20.47 13.88 3.66
C GLY A 54 -19.99 13.48 2.26
N LEU A 55 -18.79 13.93 1.94
CA LEU A 55 -18.06 13.64 0.73
C LEU A 55 -16.80 12.84 1.06
N ASN A 56 -16.57 11.75 0.34
CA ASN A 56 -15.37 10.93 0.52
C ASN A 56 -14.49 11.05 -0.72
N ARG A 57 -13.17 11.19 -0.51
CA ARG A 57 -12.14 11.13 -1.56
C ARG A 57 -11.26 9.90 -1.34
N TYR A 58 -11.08 9.08 -2.37
CA TYR A 58 -10.23 7.90 -2.38
C TYR A 58 -9.06 8.11 -3.34
N ASP A 59 -7.83 7.93 -2.84
CA ASP A 59 -6.59 8.13 -3.57
C ASP A 59 -5.92 6.80 -4.03
N GLY A 60 -6.61 5.69 -3.85
CA GLY A 60 -6.10 4.33 -4.10
C GLY A 60 -5.55 3.64 -2.85
N ALA A 61 -5.26 4.39 -1.79
CA ALA A 61 -4.74 3.87 -0.53
C ALA A 61 -5.68 4.13 0.66
N LYS A 62 -6.20 5.36 0.79
CA LYS A 62 -7.05 5.76 1.92
C LYS A 62 -8.25 6.58 1.47
N PHE A 63 -9.25 6.63 2.35
CA PHE A 63 -10.38 7.54 2.25
C PHE A 63 -10.17 8.77 3.14
N ILE A 64 -10.46 9.95 2.58
CA ILE A 64 -10.58 11.21 3.32
C ILE A 64 -12.03 11.62 3.29
N THR A 65 -12.60 11.90 4.45
CA THR A 65 -14.01 12.29 4.59
C THR A 65 -14.11 13.77 4.92
N TYR A 66 -14.95 14.48 4.16
CA TYR A 66 -15.29 15.88 4.37
C TYR A 66 -16.73 15.97 4.87
N LYS A 67 -16.94 16.75 5.92
CA LYS A 67 -18.26 17.02 6.51
C LYS A 67 -18.49 18.50 6.71
N HIS A 68 -19.75 18.87 6.89
CA HIS A 68 -20.15 20.21 7.28
C HIS A 68 -19.75 20.51 8.73
N ASP A 69 -19.07 21.63 8.92
CA ASP A 69 -18.76 22.21 10.21
C ASP A 69 -19.35 23.63 10.26
N PRO A 70 -20.35 23.88 11.12
CA PRO A 70 -21.00 25.18 11.20
C PRO A 70 -20.09 26.34 11.59
N GLU A 71 -18.96 26.06 12.25
CA GLU A 71 -18.00 27.08 12.69
C GLU A 71 -16.90 27.33 11.62
N ASN A 72 -16.86 26.53 10.57
CA ASN A 72 -15.87 26.65 9.50
C ASN A 72 -16.56 26.86 8.14
N GLU A 73 -16.55 28.08 7.64
CA GLU A 73 -17.14 28.43 6.34
C GLU A 73 -16.46 27.76 5.14
N TYR A 74 -15.23 27.23 5.31
CA TYR A 74 -14.47 26.50 4.30
C TYR A 74 -14.69 24.98 4.39
N SER A 75 -15.59 24.52 5.25
CA SER A 75 -16.09 23.14 5.27
C SER A 75 -17.21 22.97 4.23
N LEU A 76 -17.72 21.73 4.05
CA LEU A 76 -18.89 21.49 3.23
C LEU A 76 -20.09 22.34 3.70
N CYS A 77 -20.81 22.97 2.79
CA CYS A 77 -21.99 23.75 3.16
C CYS A 77 -23.18 22.89 3.65
N HIS A 78 -23.16 21.60 3.32
CA HIS A 78 -24.14 20.62 3.80
C HIS A 78 -23.62 19.18 3.62
N ASN A 79 -23.92 18.27 4.57
CA ASN A 79 -23.47 16.88 4.49
C ASN A 79 -24.10 16.08 3.34
N TYR A 80 -25.31 16.43 2.93
CA TYR A 80 -25.98 15.75 1.82
C TYR A 80 -25.40 16.25 0.50
N VAL A 81 -24.37 15.54 -0.02
CA VAL A 81 -23.72 15.83 -1.29
C VAL A 81 -24.43 15.07 -2.41
N ARG A 82 -24.83 15.77 -3.47
CA ARG A 82 -25.64 15.20 -4.56
C ARG A 82 -24.87 14.98 -5.83
N VAL A 83 -24.09 15.96 -6.25
CA VAL A 83 -23.44 15.99 -7.55
C VAL A 83 -22.03 16.55 -7.47
N LEU A 84 -21.16 16.05 -8.31
CA LEU A 84 -19.80 16.49 -8.50
C LEU A 84 -19.58 16.75 -9.97
N TYR A 85 -18.85 17.79 -10.29
CA TYR A 85 -18.53 18.18 -11.66
C TYR A 85 -17.19 18.88 -11.71
N GLU A 86 -16.29 18.46 -12.57
CA GLU A 86 -15.01 19.14 -12.83
C GLU A 86 -15.09 19.84 -14.18
N ASP A 87 -14.81 21.13 -14.22
CA ASP A 87 -14.85 21.91 -15.44
C ASP A 87 -13.57 21.74 -16.29
N SER A 88 -13.58 22.31 -17.49
CA SER A 88 -12.44 22.28 -18.43
C SER A 88 -11.14 22.88 -17.84
N LYS A 89 -11.25 23.72 -16.81
CA LYS A 89 -10.13 24.36 -16.10
C LYS A 89 -9.64 23.56 -14.89
N GLY A 90 -10.28 22.42 -14.58
CA GLY A 90 -9.93 21.56 -13.47
C GLY A 90 -10.45 21.98 -12.12
N ARG A 91 -11.49 22.77 -12.10
CA ARG A 91 -12.14 23.19 -10.87
C ARG A 91 -13.27 22.22 -10.54
N LEU A 92 -13.18 21.57 -9.39
CA LEU A 92 -14.17 20.60 -8.93
C LEU A 92 -15.30 21.33 -8.17
N PHE A 93 -16.48 21.34 -8.75
CA PHE A 93 -17.70 21.84 -8.13
C PHE A 93 -18.36 20.74 -7.31
N VAL A 94 -18.82 21.11 -6.13
CA VAL A 94 -19.54 20.24 -5.20
C VAL A 94 -20.93 20.80 -4.98
N GLY A 95 -21.93 20.12 -5.52
CA GLY A 95 -23.34 20.44 -5.36
C GLY A 95 -23.96 19.64 -4.22
N THR A 96 -24.59 20.36 -3.29
CA THR A 96 -25.22 19.79 -2.09
C THR A 96 -26.72 20.02 -2.08
N TYR A 97 -27.41 19.50 -1.05
CA TYR A 97 -28.81 19.78 -0.79
C TYR A 97 -29.06 21.30 -0.55
N ASN A 98 -28.03 22.03 -0.10
CA ASN A 98 -28.18 23.44 0.27
C ASN A 98 -27.03 24.31 -0.27
N GLY A 99 -26.82 24.31 -1.60
CA GLY A 99 -25.85 25.17 -2.26
C GLY A 99 -24.74 24.45 -2.99
N ILE A 100 -23.86 25.27 -3.59
CA ILE A 100 -22.72 24.83 -4.39
C ILE A 100 -21.43 25.50 -3.89
N GLN A 101 -20.34 24.76 -3.91
CA GLN A 101 -18.98 25.20 -3.54
C GLN A 101 -17.95 24.68 -4.55
N LEU A 102 -16.76 25.27 -4.52
CA LEU A 102 -15.57 24.73 -5.18
C LEU A 102 -14.69 24.01 -4.16
N TYR A 103 -14.18 22.87 -4.53
CA TYR A 103 -13.07 22.26 -3.81
C TYR A 103 -11.75 22.95 -4.17
N ASP A 104 -10.98 23.30 -3.16
CA ASP A 104 -9.64 23.86 -3.29
C ASP A 104 -8.60 22.80 -2.94
N PRO A 105 -7.87 22.25 -3.92
CA PRO A 105 -6.84 21.24 -3.67
C PRO A 105 -5.60 21.81 -2.97
N GLU A 106 -5.37 23.13 -2.97
CA GLU A 106 -4.21 23.75 -2.32
C GLU A 106 -4.34 23.78 -0.80
N THR A 107 -5.56 24.04 -0.34
CA THR A 107 -5.90 24.09 1.10
C THR A 107 -6.61 22.85 1.60
N ASP A 108 -6.97 21.91 0.70
CA ASP A 108 -7.80 20.72 0.96
C ASP A 108 -9.13 21.07 1.68
N SER A 109 -9.77 22.11 1.22
CA SER A 109 -10.98 22.69 1.78
C SER A 109 -11.96 23.12 0.69
N PHE A 110 -13.01 23.86 1.03
CA PHE A 110 -14.00 24.33 0.07
C PHE A 110 -14.07 25.85 0.06
N SER A 111 -14.48 26.42 -1.07
CA SER A 111 -14.81 27.85 -1.13
C SER A 111 -15.98 28.20 -0.22
N ALA A 112 -16.16 29.46 0.09
CA ALA A 112 -17.43 29.89 0.64
C ALA A 112 -18.59 29.51 -0.28
N ARG A 113 -19.77 29.26 0.28
CA ARG A 113 -20.98 28.91 -0.46
C ARG A 113 -21.35 30.03 -1.44
N ALA A 114 -21.86 29.66 -2.62
CA ALA A 114 -22.33 30.62 -3.63
C ALA A 114 -23.38 31.61 -3.10
N GLN A 115 -23.40 32.79 -3.67
CA GLN A 115 -24.37 33.85 -3.36
C GLN A 115 -25.07 34.28 -4.63
N TRP A 116 -26.30 34.78 -4.50
CA TRP A 116 -26.98 35.51 -5.56
C TRP A 116 -26.31 36.87 -5.80
N GLU A 117 -26.58 37.49 -6.94
CA GLU A 117 -26.12 38.86 -7.27
C GLU A 117 -26.47 39.90 -6.22
N ASP A 118 -27.59 39.72 -5.50
CA ASP A 118 -28.04 40.59 -4.42
C ASP A 118 -27.35 40.36 -3.08
N GLY A 119 -26.35 39.47 -3.06
CA GLY A 119 -25.58 39.12 -1.88
C GLY A 119 -26.24 38.08 -0.95
N LYS A 120 -27.47 37.66 -1.27
CA LYS A 120 -28.11 36.59 -0.48
C LYS A 120 -27.48 35.24 -0.76
N THR A 121 -27.47 34.38 0.23
CA THR A 121 -26.98 33.02 0.11
C THR A 121 -27.76 32.25 -0.96
N PHE A 122 -27.05 31.52 -1.79
CA PHE A 122 -27.64 30.64 -2.80
C PHE A 122 -28.04 29.29 -2.19
N ASP A 123 -29.22 29.31 -1.54
CA ASP A 123 -29.82 28.11 -0.92
C ASP A 123 -30.61 27.34 -1.98
N SER A 124 -29.95 26.41 -2.67
CA SER A 124 -30.58 25.58 -3.70
C SER A 124 -30.13 24.14 -3.57
N ASN A 125 -31.09 23.23 -3.67
CA ASN A 125 -30.79 21.81 -3.80
C ASN A 125 -30.25 21.55 -5.21
N ILE A 126 -28.98 21.23 -5.34
CA ILE A 126 -28.29 21.09 -6.61
C ILE A 126 -28.48 19.66 -7.15
N MET A 127 -29.00 19.54 -8.35
CA MET A 127 -29.27 18.27 -9.00
C MET A 127 -28.28 17.93 -10.11
N SER A 128 -27.85 18.94 -10.90
CA SER A 128 -26.88 18.76 -11.96
C SER A 128 -26.04 20.01 -12.15
N ILE A 129 -24.80 19.84 -12.60
CA ILE A 129 -23.85 20.91 -12.95
C ILE A 129 -23.32 20.60 -14.33
N LEU A 130 -23.22 21.59 -15.19
CA LEU A 130 -22.79 21.45 -16.57
C LEU A 130 -21.94 22.65 -16.98
N GLU A 131 -20.78 22.45 -17.55
CA GLU A 131 -20.07 23.45 -18.33
C GLU A 131 -20.56 23.39 -19.78
N ARG A 132 -21.15 24.48 -20.24
CA ARG A 132 -21.52 24.61 -21.66
C ARG A 132 -20.27 24.84 -22.52
N ARG A 133 -20.36 24.55 -23.80
CA ARG A 133 -19.24 24.73 -24.74
C ARG A 133 -18.73 26.18 -24.83
N ASN A 134 -19.54 27.16 -24.46
CA ASN A 134 -19.12 28.56 -24.34
C ASN A 134 -18.33 28.85 -23.04
N GLY A 135 -18.14 27.85 -22.17
CA GLY A 135 -17.44 27.95 -20.90
C GLY A 135 -18.28 28.44 -19.73
N GLU A 136 -19.60 28.62 -19.91
CA GLU A 136 -20.52 28.98 -18.82
C GLU A 136 -20.83 27.75 -17.96
N ILE A 137 -20.80 27.93 -16.65
CA ILE A 137 -21.21 26.91 -15.68
C ILE A 137 -22.69 27.08 -15.39
N TRP A 138 -23.46 26.06 -15.74
CA TRP A 138 -24.89 26.00 -15.50
C TRP A 138 -25.19 25.03 -14.35
N VAL A 139 -26.17 25.40 -13.53
CA VAL A 139 -26.56 24.61 -12.36
C VAL A 139 -28.08 24.45 -12.37
N SER A 140 -28.55 23.21 -12.19
CA SER A 140 -29.96 22.88 -12.05
C SER A 140 -30.30 22.42 -10.62
N GLY A 141 -31.56 22.52 -10.28
CA GLY A 141 -32.09 22.16 -8.97
C GLY A 141 -33.37 22.97 -8.67
N ASN A 142 -33.47 23.54 -7.48
CA ASN A 142 -34.60 24.44 -7.19
C ASN A 142 -34.68 25.59 -8.19
N ASN A 143 -33.54 26.04 -8.70
CA ASN A 143 -33.43 27.04 -9.75
C ASN A 143 -32.41 26.60 -10.81
N LEU A 144 -32.72 26.85 -12.07
CA LEU A 144 -31.78 26.82 -13.18
C LEU A 144 -31.09 28.17 -13.28
N CYS A 145 -29.78 28.18 -13.14
CA CYS A 145 -28.99 29.42 -13.10
C CYS A 145 -27.58 29.19 -13.65
N THR A 146 -26.86 30.29 -13.88
CA THR A 146 -25.42 30.24 -14.18
C THR A 146 -24.62 30.63 -12.94
N ILE A 147 -23.40 30.11 -12.87
CA ILE A 147 -22.43 30.44 -11.81
C ILE A 147 -21.23 31.14 -12.43
N THR A 148 -20.89 32.31 -11.95
CA THR A 148 -19.64 33.00 -12.28
C THR A 148 -18.67 32.90 -11.10
N ILE A 149 -17.39 32.93 -11.41
CA ILE A 149 -16.32 32.84 -10.40
C ILE A 149 -15.46 34.07 -10.55
N THR A 150 -15.43 34.90 -9.50
CA THR A 150 -14.61 36.11 -9.45
C THR A 150 -13.82 36.12 -8.14
N GLN A 151 -12.49 36.09 -8.24
CA GLN A 151 -11.61 36.06 -7.08
C GLN A 151 -11.96 34.96 -6.06
N GLY A 152 -12.28 33.75 -6.56
CA GLY A 152 -12.65 32.59 -5.72
C GLY A 152 -14.08 32.61 -5.15
N LYS A 153 -14.85 33.69 -5.38
CA LYS A 153 -16.27 33.79 -4.97
C LYS A 153 -17.19 33.32 -6.09
N LEU A 154 -18.16 32.49 -5.70
CA LEU A 154 -19.21 31.98 -6.59
C LEU A 154 -20.42 32.88 -6.55
N THR A 155 -20.86 33.38 -7.71
CA THR A 155 -22.06 34.21 -7.84
C THR A 155 -23.06 33.52 -8.79
N ALA A 156 -24.28 33.33 -8.32
CA ALA A 156 -25.39 32.76 -9.07
C ALA A 156 -26.19 33.85 -9.78
N HIS A 157 -26.47 33.62 -11.08
CA HIS A 157 -27.24 34.53 -11.94
C HIS A 157 -28.50 33.83 -12.43
N LYS A 158 -29.64 34.50 -12.29
CA LYS A 158 -30.90 34.00 -12.82
C LYS A 158 -30.89 34.01 -14.33
N LEU A 159 -31.51 32.99 -14.91
CA LEU A 159 -31.67 32.86 -16.37
C LEU A 159 -33.11 33.24 -16.76
N ASP A 160 -33.22 33.95 -17.87
CA ASP A 160 -34.49 34.19 -18.56
C ASP A 160 -34.55 33.36 -19.84
N LEU A 161 -35.25 32.23 -19.81
CA LEU A 161 -35.27 31.24 -20.86
C LEU A 161 -36.70 30.85 -21.22
N PRO A 162 -36.97 30.45 -22.50
CA PRO A 162 -38.27 29.97 -22.94
C PRO A 162 -38.62 28.57 -22.40
N ILE A 163 -38.04 28.16 -21.29
CA ILE A 163 -38.28 26.88 -20.57
C ILE A 163 -38.42 27.19 -19.07
N PRO A 164 -39.10 26.35 -18.29
CA PRO A 164 -39.16 26.54 -16.85
C PRO A 164 -37.75 26.50 -16.21
N THR A 165 -37.49 27.49 -15.36
CA THR A 165 -36.19 27.59 -14.67
C THR A 165 -36.27 27.19 -13.19
N GLN A 166 -37.41 26.71 -12.72
CA GLN A 166 -37.63 26.24 -11.36
C GLN A 166 -37.84 24.71 -11.35
N MET A 167 -37.38 24.07 -10.29
CA MET A 167 -37.54 22.63 -10.06
C MET A 167 -37.05 21.81 -11.27
N THR A 168 -35.84 22.13 -11.71
CA THR A 168 -35.15 21.41 -12.80
C THR A 168 -34.18 20.38 -12.21
N ASP A 169 -34.06 19.22 -12.87
CA ASP A 169 -33.25 18.12 -12.36
C ASP A 169 -31.95 17.95 -13.15
N TYR A 170 -31.94 17.16 -14.20
CA TYR A 170 -30.74 16.82 -14.96
C TYR A 170 -30.66 17.63 -16.25
N MET A 171 -29.44 17.94 -16.68
CA MET A 171 -29.19 18.65 -17.93
C MET A 171 -27.94 18.16 -18.63
N ILE A 172 -27.97 18.18 -19.96
CA ILE A 172 -26.81 18.00 -20.82
C ILE A 172 -26.87 18.95 -22.02
N GLU A 173 -25.72 19.29 -22.59
CA GLU A 173 -25.61 19.92 -23.89
C GLU A 173 -25.17 18.86 -24.91
N ASP A 174 -26.03 18.58 -25.91
CA ASP A 174 -25.74 17.56 -26.91
C ASP A 174 -24.70 18.04 -27.95
N ARG A 175 -24.28 17.14 -28.85
CA ARG A 175 -23.31 17.47 -29.90
C ARG A 175 -23.82 18.49 -30.94
N GLN A 176 -25.15 18.68 -31.04
CA GLN A 176 -25.78 19.68 -31.86
C GLN A 176 -25.97 21.03 -31.15
N HIS A 177 -25.39 21.20 -29.92
CA HIS A 177 -25.52 22.37 -29.06
C HIS A 177 -26.96 22.62 -28.53
N ASN A 178 -27.83 21.62 -28.54
CA ASN A 178 -29.11 21.75 -27.85
C ASN A 178 -28.87 21.46 -26.36
N LEU A 179 -29.51 22.29 -25.54
CA LEU A 179 -29.58 22.04 -24.10
C LEU A 179 -30.85 21.21 -23.82
N TRP A 180 -30.65 20.08 -23.19
CA TRP A 180 -31.71 19.24 -22.65
C TRP A 180 -31.82 19.43 -21.16
N VAL A 181 -33.03 19.72 -20.64
CA VAL A 181 -33.31 19.95 -19.23
C VAL A 181 -34.51 19.12 -18.79
N THR A 182 -34.36 18.32 -17.76
CA THR A 182 -35.45 17.51 -17.20
C THR A 182 -36.15 18.24 -16.07
N GLN A 183 -37.44 17.94 -15.87
CA GLN A 183 -38.26 18.51 -14.80
C GLN A 183 -39.13 17.40 -14.16
N GLY A 184 -38.49 16.42 -13.55
CA GLY A 184 -39.12 15.33 -12.82
C GLY A 184 -40.22 14.62 -13.60
N GLU A 185 -41.44 14.66 -13.11
CA GLU A 185 -42.61 14.07 -13.75
C GLU A 185 -43.18 14.92 -14.89
N ASN A 186 -42.75 16.18 -15.04
CA ASN A 186 -43.20 17.08 -16.10
C ASN A 186 -42.50 16.85 -17.44
N GLY A 187 -41.57 15.92 -17.50
CA GLY A 187 -40.88 15.52 -18.73
C GLY A 187 -39.55 16.24 -18.97
N ILE A 188 -39.22 16.49 -20.24
CA ILE A 188 -37.94 17.06 -20.67
C ILE A 188 -38.13 18.18 -21.69
N TYR A 189 -37.35 19.22 -21.57
CA TYR A 189 -37.28 20.32 -22.52
C TYR A 189 -35.98 20.23 -23.33
N ARG A 190 -36.09 20.48 -24.63
CA ARG A 190 -34.95 20.75 -25.49
C ARG A 190 -34.97 22.23 -25.87
N LEU A 191 -33.90 22.92 -25.58
CA LEU A 191 -33.64 24.28 -26.02
C LEU A 191 -32.57 24.24 -27.10
N SER A 192 -32.93 24.58 -28.33
CA SER A 192 -32.00 24.61 -29.44
C SER A 192 -31.09 25.84 -29.39
N ALA A 193 -29.98 25.82 -30.16
CA ALA A 193 -28.99 26.90 -30.20
C ALA A 193 -29.60 28.27 -30.61
N ASP A 194 -30.74 28.26 -31.36
CA ASP A 194 -31.52 29.45 -31.75
C ASP A 194 -32.61 29.82 -30.71
N ASN A 195 -32.48 29.35 -29.47
CA ASN A 195 -33.40 29.58 -28.36
C ASN A 195 -34.86 29.12 -28.57
N LYS A 196 -35.13 28.23 -29.52
CA LYS A 196 -36.43 27.58 -29.60
C LYS A 196 -36.53 26.41 -28.63
N SER A 197 -37.65 26.39 -27.90
CA SER A 197 -37.90 25.31 -26.94
C SER A 197 -38.90 24.30 -27.47
N LYS A 198 -38.66 23.01 -27.15
CA LYS A 198 -39.62 21.92 -27.38
C LYS A 198 -39.75 21.10 -26.09
N HIS A 199 -41.00 20.74 -25.75
CA HIS A 199 -41.34 19.98 -24.57
C HIS A 199 -41.80 18.57 -24.97
N PHE A 200 -41.14 17.53 -24.36
CA PHE A 200 -41.44 16.13 -24.58
C PHE A 200 -41.92 15.48 -23.28
N LEU A 201 -42.65 14.37 -23.38
CA LEU A 201 -43.12 13.54 -22.28
C LEU A 201 -43.93 14.34 -21.24
N LYS A 202 -44.84 15.17 -21.70
CA LYS A 202 -45.70 16.04 -20.88
C LYS A 202 -46.59 15.19 -19.99
N GLN A 203 -46.49 15.37 -18.67
CA GLN A 203 -47.40 14.79 -17.64
C GLN A 203 -47.61 13.27 -17.80
N GLU A 204 -46.54 12.53 -18.06
CA GLU A 204 -46.60 11.06 -18.11
C GLU A 204 -46.73 10.52 -16.67
N LYS A 205 -47.95 10.11 -16.29
CA LYS A 205 -48.24 9.58 -14.95
C LYS A 205 -47.38 8.36 -14.60
N GLY A 206 -46.76 8.38 -13.42
CA GLY A 206 -45.95 7.25 -12.92
C GLY A 206 -44.57 7.11 -13.58
N MET A 207 -44.10 8.16 -14.24
CA MET A 207 -42.75 8.24 -14.78
C MET A 207 -41.99 9.40 -14.12
N THR A 208 -40.79 9.11 -13.61
CA THR A 208 -39.86 10.14 -13.14
C THR A 208 -38.52 9.96 -13.87
N ILE A 209 -38.02 11.02 -14.48
CA ILE A 209 -36.70 11.02 -15.13
C ILE A 209 -35.65 11.22 -14.03
N VAL A 210 -34.64 10.33 -13.98
CA VAL A 210 -33.65 10.31 -12.91
C VAL A 210 -32.21 10.34 -13.40
N ASP A 211 -31.96 10.22 -14.70
CA ASP A 211 -30.67 10.47 -15.33
C ASP A 211 -30.86 10.76 -16.82
N LEU A 212 -29.91 11.47 -17.42
CA LEU A 212 -29.92 11.88 -18.81
C LEU A 212 -28.51 11.71 -19.38
N TYR A 213 -28.40 11.00 -20.51
CA TYR A 213 -27.10 10.59 -21.03
C TYR A 213 -27.04 10.69 -22.56
N GLU A 214 -25.93 11.22 -23.11
CA GLU A 214 -25.57 11.15 -24.53
C GLU A 214 -24.46 10.12 -24.72
N ASP A 215 -24.66 9.14 -25.59
CA ASP A 215 -23.67 8.11 -25.88
C ASP A 215 -22.60 8.56 -26.90
N ASN A 216 -21.59 7.69 -27.12
CA ASN A 216 -20.51 7.97 -28.07
C ASN A 216 -20.96 8.12 -29.52
N TYR A 217 -22.20 7.75 -29.86
CA TYR A 217 -22.81 7.92 -31.18
C TYR A 217 -23.62 9.22 -31.30
N GLY A 218 -23.84 9.92 -30.16
CA GLY A 218 -24.66 11.12 -30.07
C GLY A 218 -26.15 10.84 -29.86
N ASP A 219 -26.48 9.60 -29.48
CA ASP A 219 -27.85 9.22 -29.12
C ASP A 219 -28.17 9.64 -27.69
N ILE A 220 -29.35 10.23 -27.47
CA ILE A 220 -29.80 10.69 -26.15
C ILE A 220 -30.66 9.63 -25.48
N TYR A 221 -30.37 9.33 -24.23
CA TYR A 221 -31.07 8.36 -23.40
C TYR A 221 -31.59 8.99 -22.14
N LEU A 222 -32.78 8.57 -21.71
CA LEU A 222 -33.37 8.91 -20.39
C LEU A 222 -33.46 7.65 -19.55
N ALA A 223 -32.90 7.73 -18.33
CA ALA A 223 -33.18 6.77 -17.28
C ALA A 223 -34.46 7.16 -16.55
N THR A 224 -35.42 6.26 -16.46
CA THR A 224 -36.70 6.57 -15.80
C THR A 224 -37.06 5.51 -14.76
N ILE A 225 -37.73 5.99 -13.69
CA ILE A 225 -38.53 5.16 -12.84
C ILE A 225 -39.93 5.07 -13.47
N GLY A 226 -40.40 3.85 -13.73
CA GLY A 226 -41.72 3.58 -14.28
C GLY A 226 -41.72 3.16 -15.76
N LYS A 227 -40.90 3.76 -16.62
CA LYS A 227 -40.87 3.45 -18.07
C LYS A 227 -39.53 2.91 -18.60
N GLY A 228 -38.54 2.69 -17.75
CA GLY A 228 -37.25 2.11 -18.14
C GLY A 228 -36.35 3.04 -18.90
N LEU A 229 -35.60 2.51 -19.85
CA LEU A 229 -34.73 3.26 -20.75
C LEU A 229 -35.49 3.80 -21.92
N LEU A 230 -35.45 5.09 -22.13
CA LEU A 230 -36.02 5.73 -23.32
C LEU A 230 -34.88 6.29 -24.18
N LYS A 231 -34.96 6.08 -25.48
CA LYS A 231 -34.04 6.64 -26.48
C LYS A 231 -34.72 7.72 -27.32
N TYR A 232 -34.08 8.84 -27.54
CA TYR A 232 -34.57 9.87 -28.44
C TYR A 232 -34.45 9.41 -29.89
N ASN A 233 -35.57 9.41 -30.61
CA ASN A 233 -35.64 9.16 -32.02
C ASN A 233 -35.70 10.51 -32.76
N GLN A 234 -34.59 10.93 -33.33
CA GLN A 234 -34.46 12.24 -33.97
C GLN A 234 -35.41 12.42 -35.19
N PRO A 235 -35.59 11.42 -36.10
CA PRO A 235 -36.52 11.56 -37.21
C PRO A 235 -37.99 11.72 -36.81
N ALA A 236 -38.42 11.01 -35.77
CA ALA A 236 -39.77 11.07 -35.23
C ALA A 236 -39.95 12.20 -34.18
N GLU A 237 -38.87 12.80 -33.73
CA GLU A 237 -38.81 13.77 -32.62
C GLU A 237 -39.59 13.31 -31.38
N GLU A 238 -39.40 12.05 -30.98
CA GLU A 238 -40.04 11.46 -29.78
C GLU A 238 -39.09 10.52 -29.03
N PHE A 239 -39.40 10.19 -27.79
CA PHE A 239 -38.66 9.22 -26.99
C PHE A 239 -39.31 7.84 -27.10
N ILE A 240 -38.54 6.85 -27.53
CA ILE A 240 -38.98 5.48 -27.73
C ILE A 240 -38.41 4.59 -26.62
N PRO A 241 -39.24 3.74 -25.98
CA PRO A 241 -38.80 2.86 -24.96
C PRO A 241 -38.02 1.67 -25.48
N ILE A 242 -36.92 1.34 -24.77
CA ILE A 242 -36.14 0.13 -24.97
C ILE A 242 -36.60 -0.93 -23.97
N LEU A 243 -36.99 -2.10 -24.51
CA LEU A 243 -37.62 -3.13 -23.70
C LEU A 243 -36.61 -4.03 -23.01
N TYR A 244 -36.84 -4.33 -21.75
CA TYR A 244 -36.14 -5.39 -21.01
C TYR A 244 -37.05 -6.61 -20.89
N LYS A 245 -36.64 -7.76 -21.46
CA LYS A 245 -37.45 -8.99 -21.52
C LYS A 245 -38.88 -8.74 -21.96
N GLY A 246 -39.07 -7.88 -22.97
CA GLY A 246 -40.38 -7.52 -23.54
C GLY A 246 -41.23 -6.54 -22.70
N LYS A 247 -40.66 -5.95 -21.63
CA LYS A 247 -41.39 -5.04 -20.73
C LYS A 247 -40.70 -3.67 -20.63
N GLN A 248 -41.46 -2.62 -20.35
CA GLN A 248 -41.01 -1.23 -20.17
C GLN A 248 -40.76 -0.86 -18.70
N ASN A 249 -40.81 -1.78 -17.76
CA ASN A 249 -40.89 -1.50 -16.32
C ASN A 249 -39.53 -1.70 -15.57
N LEU A 250 -38.39 -1.51 -16.27
CA LEU A 250 -37.10 -1.58 -15.61
C LEU A 250 -36.79 -0.23 -14.94
N PRO A 251 -36.77 -0.12 -13.61
CA PRO A 251 -36.52 1.15 -12.92
C PRO A 251 -35.03 1.48 -12.99
N ILE A 252 -34.61 2.37 -13.89
CA ILE A 252 -33.21 2.74 -14.10
C ILE A 252 -32.89 4.02 -13.31
N LYS A 253 -31.80 4.02 -12.57
CA LYS A 253 -31.32 5.11 -11.72
C LYS A 253 -30.11 5.84 -12.29
N SER A 254 -29.22 5.15 -13.01
CA SER A 254 -28.02 5.75 -13.58
C SER A 254 -27.58 5.06 -14.87
N ILE A 255 -26.91 5.81 -15.74
CA ILE A 255 -26.37 5.36 -17.01
C ILE A 255 -24.89 5.70 -17.04
N CYS A 256 -24.06 4.76 -17.48
CA CYS A 256 -22.63 4.98 -17.72
C CYS A 256 -22.16 4.17 -18.91
N GLN A 257 -21.45 4.79 -19.85
CA GLN A 257 -20.86 4.07 -20.98
C GLN A 257 -19.63 3.29 -20.54
N ILE A 258 -19.66 1.96 -20.77
CA ILE A 258 -18.56 1.07 -20.38
C ILE A 258 -17.69 0.62 -21.54
N SER A 259 -18.24 0.60 -22.75
CA SER A 259 -17.51 0.34 -23.99
C SER A 259 -18.09 1.17 -25.12
N GLN A 260 -17.48 1.13 -26.31
CA GLN A 260 -18.03 1.84 -27.48
C GLN A 260 -19.49 1.44 -27.77
N ASN A 261 -19.85 0.17 -27.54
CA ASN A 261 -21.13 -0.41 -27.87
C ASN A 261 -22.04 -0.72 -26.69
N GLU A 262 -21.64 -0.37 -25.46
CA GLU A 262 -22.38 -0.82 -24.27
C GLU A 262 -22.51 0.27 -23.21
N LEU A 263 -23.74 0.41 -22.70
CA LEU A 263 -24.06 1.20 -21.52
C LEU A 263 -24.32 0.27 -20.33
N CYS A 264 -23.75 0.60 -19.18
CA CYS A 264 -24.06 0.01 -17.89
C CYS A 264 -25.21 0.79 -17.25
N LEU A 265 -26.25 0.08 -16.82
CA LEU A 265 -27.45 0.64 -16.24
C LEU A 265 -27.58 0.21 -14.79
N GLY A 266 -27.56 1.17 -13.87
CA GLY A 266 -27.90 0.94 -12.48
C GLY A 266 -29.43 0.98 -12.29
N THR A 267 -30.01 0.04 -11.53
CA THR A 267 -31.46 -0.05 -11.34
C THR A 267 -31.88 0.03 -9.88
N ASP A 268 -33.11 0.45 -9.65
CA ASP A 268 -33.73 0.40 -8.31
C ASP A 268 -34.41 -0.94 -8.05
N GLY A 269 -33.63 -1.91 -7.54
CA GLY A 269 -34.12 -3.23 -7.15
C GLY A 269 -34.19 -4.28 -8.27
N LYS A 270 -33.41 -4.09 -9.36
CA LYS A 270 -33.20 -5.10 -10.40
C LYS A 270 -31.72 -5.31 -10.74
N GLY A 271 -30.81 -4.88 -9.84
CA GLY A 271 -29.36 -4.99 -10.02
C GLY A 271 -28.81 -4.13 -11.15
N THR A 272 -27.70 -4.55 -11.72
CA THR A 272 -27.05 -3.88 -12.84
C THR A 272 -27.36 -4.56 -14.16
N LYS A 273 -27.56 -3.78 -15.21
CA LYS A 273 -27.85 -4.28 -16.57
C LYS A 273 -26.82 -3.75 -17.56
N ILE A 274 -26.67 -4.44 -18.67
CA ILE A 274 -25.92 -3.98 -19.84
C ILE A 274 -26.92 -3.74 -20.97
N PHE A 275 -26.84 -2.56 -21.56
CA PHE A 275 -27.54 -2.25 -22.79
C PHE A 275 -26.54 -2.25 -23.95
N ASN A 276 -26.71 -3.20 -24.87
CA ASN A 276 -25.92 -3.27 -26.08
C ASN A 276 -26.56 -2.36 -27.16
N ILE A 277 -25.87 -1.27 -27.49
CA ILE A 277 -26.37 -0.21 -28.37
C ILE A 277 -26.72 -0.73 -29.79
N PRO A 278 -25.82 -1.44 -30.52
CA PRO A 278 -26.14 -1.94 -31.85
C PRO A 278 -27.29 -2.96 -31.88
N LYS A 279 -27.37 -3.80 -30.84
CA LYS A 279 -28.39 -4.85 -30.75
C LYS A 279 -29.72 -4.37 -30.16
N GLN A 280 -29.77 -3.17 -29.60
CA GLN A 280 -30.90 -2.61 -28.85
C GLN A 280 -31.44 -3.60 -27.78
N LEU A 281 -30.52 -4.28 -27.11
CA LEU A 281 -30.83 -5.36 -26.16
C LEU A 281 -30.30 -5.06 -24.78
N ILE A 282 -31.18 -5.17 -23.79
CA ILE A 282 -30.79 -5.10 -22.36
C ILE A 282 -30.66 -6.52 -21.81
N THR A 283 -29.51 -6.82 -21.20
CA THR A 283 -29.19 -8.07 -20.53
C THR A 283 -28.79 -7.84 -19.07
N ASP A 284 -28.79 -8.89 -18.27
CA ASP A 284 -28.26 -8.84 -16.90
C ASP A 284 -26.74 -8.73 -16.95
N TYR A 285 -26.15 -7.90 -16.08
CA TYR A 285 -24.70 -7.89 -15.90
C TYR A 285 -24.27 -9.21 -15.24
N PRO A 286 -23.25 -9.91 -15.74
CA PRO A 286 -22.88 -11.24 -15.26
C PRO A 286 -22.03 -11.17 -13.97
N PHE A 287 -22.65 -10.78 -12.86
CA PHE A 287 -21.98 -10.84 -11.56
C PHE A 287 -21.96 -12.25 -11.00
N ASP A 288 -20.86 -12.60 -10.35
CA ASP A 288 -20.71 -13.83 -9.58
C ASP A 288 -20.14 -13.51 -8.20
N ASN A 289 -20.95 -12.90 -7.34
CA ASN A 289 -20.57 -12.57 -5.97
C ASN A 289 -21.78 -12.48 -5.03
N ASN A 290 -21.53 -12.50 -3.72
CA ASN A 290 -22.57 -12.47 -2.69
C ASN A 290 -23.05 -11.05 -2.32
N TYR A 291 -22.45 -9.99 -2.85
CA TYR A 291 -22.76 -8.60 -2.49
C TYR A 291 -23.75 -7.95 -3.44
N LEU A 292 -23.75 -8.34 -4.70
CA LEU A 292 -24.63 -7.82 -5.72
C LEU A 292 -25.47 -8.94 -6.34
N ASP A 293 -26.73 -8.98 -5.98
CA ASP A 293 -27.72 -9.82 -6.65
C ASP A 293 -28.26 -9.08 -7.88
N SER A 294 -28.10 -9.66 -9.07
CA SER A 294 -28.59 -9.13 -10.34
C SER A 294 -30.11 -8.99 -10.39
N GLY A 295 -30.85 -9.64 -9.46
CA GLY A 295 -32.31 -9.65 -9.39
C GLY A 295 -32.92 -8.60 -8.47
N THR A 296 -32.26 -8.22 -7.39
CA THR A 296 -32.86 -7.45 -6.28
C THR A 296 -32.06 -6.25 -5.82
N SER A 297 -30.75 -6.15 -6.13
CA SER A 297 -29.92 -5.04 -5.67
C SER A 297 -30.37 -3.70 -6.25
N LYS A 298 -30.33 -2.64 -5.42
CA LYS A 298 -30.54 -1.25 -5.80
C LYS A 298 -29.20 -0.59 -6.13
N VAL A 299 -29.01 -0.16 -7.35
CA VAL A 299 -27.79 0.46 -7.84
C VAL A 299 -28.08 1.90 -8.24
N HIS A 300 -27.54 2.84 -7.45
CA HIS A 300 -27.88 4.25 -7.60
C HIS A 300 -26.88 5.05 -8.44
N SER A 301 -25.61 4.63 -8.49
CA SER A 301 -24.61 5.25 -9.34
C SER A 301 -23.67 4.19 -9.91
N VAL A 302 -23.28 4.38 -11.16
CA VAL A 302 -22.25 3.61 -11.86
C VAL A 302 -21.25 4.57 -12.49
N LEU A 303 -19.98 4.20 -12.45
CA LEU A 303 -18.87 4.94 -13.05
C LEU A 303 -17.86 3.96 -13.63
N LYS A 304 -17.38 4.22 -14.83
CA LYS A 304 -16.17 3.62 -15.37
C LYS A 304 -15.03 4.61 -15.21
N ASP A 305 -13.99 4.25 -14.45
CA ASP A 305 -12.83 5.11 -14.25
C ASP A 305 -11.88 5.10 -15.48
N ASN A 306 -10.88 5.99 -15.46
CA ASN A 306 -9.90 6.11 -16.53
C ASN A 306 -8.99 4.87 -16.69
N ALA A 307 -8.89 4.03 -15.68
CA ALA A 307 -8.22 2.75 -15.72
C ALA A 307 -9.11 1.65 -16.31
N GLY A 308 -10.40 1.94 -16.50
CA GLY A 308 -11.41 1.03 -17.01
C GLY A 308 -12.14 0.23 -15.93
N ASN A 309 -11.85 0.45 -14.65
CA ASN A 309 -12.57 -0.21 -13.55
C ASN A 309 -14.01 0.28 -13.47
N LEU A 310 -14.92 -0.62 -13.14
CA LEU A 310 -16.33 -0.29 -12.97
C LEU A 310 -16.67 -0.13 -11.50
N TRP A 311 -17.11 1.05 -11.12
CA TRP A 311 -17.54 1.40 -9.77
C TRP A 311 -19.07 1.36 -9.69
N ILE A 312 -19.60 0.69 -8.69
CA ILE A 312 -21.04 0.45 -8.53
C ILE A 312 -21.45 0.82 -7.10
N ALA A 313 -22.28 1.85 -6.96
CA ALA A 313 -22.88 2.22 -5.69
C ALA A 313 -24.11 1.35 -5.41
N ILE A 314 -24.06 0.52 -4.38
CA ILE A 314 -25.13 -0.34 -3.96
C ILE A 314 -25.81 0.28 -2.74
N TYR A 315 -27.07 0.65 -2.89
CA TYR A 315 -27.84 1.33 -1.84
C TYR A 315 -27.85 0.54 -0.53
N GLN A 316 -27.53 1.20 0.57
CA GLN A 316 -27.39 0.67 1.92
C GLN A 316 -26.34 -0.44 2.10
N LYS A 317 -25.47 -0.64 1.12
CA LYS A 317 -24.38 -1.63 1.24
C LYS A 317 -22.99 -0.98 1.09
N GLY A 318 -22.84 0.01 0.25
CA GLY A 318 -21.56 0.67 -0.02
C GLY A 318 -21.21 0.72 -1.50
N VAL A 319 -19.92 0.70 -1.80
CA VAL A 319 -19.39 0.78 -3.17
C VAL A 319 -18.62 -0.47 -3.51
N MET A 320 -18.91 -1.07 -4.65
CA MET A 320 -18.15 -2.16 -5.25
C MET A 320 -17.33 -1.64 -6.42
N MET A 321 -16.05 -1.96 -6.45
CA MET A 321 -15.16 -1.70 -7.58
C MET A 321 -14.79 -3.02 -8.24
N ILE A 322 -15.04 -3.10 -9.55
CA ILE A 322 -14.74 -4.23 -10.40
C ILE A 322 -13.56 -3.85 -11.29
N PRO A 323 -12.44 -4.58 -11.24
CA PRO A 323 -11.27 -4.29 -12.06
C PRO A 323 -11.57 -4.36 -13.56
N ALA A 324 -10.91 -3.50 -14.34
CA ALA A 324 -11.00 -3.47 -15.80
C ALA A 324 -10.53 -4.78 -16.46
N GLN A 325 -9.49 -5.38 -15.86
CA GLN A 325 -9.02 -6.70 -16.27
C GLN A 325 -9.62 -7.72 -15.32
N PRO A 326 -10.50 -8.61 -15.80
CA PRO A 326 -11.01 -9.69 -14.98
C PRO A 326 -9.84 -10.57 -14.58
N ASN A 327 -9.86 -11.04 -13.34
CA ASN A 327 -8.88 -12.01 -12.88
C ASN A 327 -8.95 -13.25 -13.77
N SER A 328 -7.81 -13.66 -14.27
CA SER A 328 -7.67 -14.92 -15.00
C SER A 328 -7.84 -16.13 -14.07
N PHE A 329 -7.77 -15.94 -12.75
CA PHE A 329 -8.08 -16.96 -11.76
C PHE A 329 -9.59 -17.08 -11.57
N LYS A 330 -10.08 -18.31 -11.64
CA LYS A 330 -11.51 -18.64 -11.49
C LYS A 330 -11.69 -19.40 -10.17
N TYR A 331 -12.87 -19.23 -9.56
CA TYR A 331 -13.14 -19.71 -8.21
C TYR A 331 -14.38 -20.61 -8.16
N ILE A 332 -14.34 -21.67 -7.32
CA ILE A 332 -15.47 -22.49 -6.93
C ILE A 332 -15.49 -22.58 -5.41
N GLY A 333 -16.63 -22.22 -4.79
CA GLY A 333 -16.83 -22.28 -3.35
C GLY A 333 -17.85 -21.25 -2.84
N TYR A 334 -17.94 -21.08 -1.54
CA TYR A 334 -19.01 -20.32 -0.87
C TYR A 334 -19.03 -18.80 -1.18
N LYS A 335 -17.93 -18.25 -1.67
CA LYS A 335 -17.86 -16.82 -2.06
C LYS A 335 -18.58 -16.55 -3.39
N SER A 336 -18.93 -17.57 -4.15
CA SER A 336 -19.65 -17.45 -5.42
C SER A 336 -21.11 -17.86 -5.25
N ILE A 337 -22.03 -17.04 -5.73
CA ILE A 337 -23.46 -17.39 -5.75
C ILE A 337 -23.74 -18.53 -6.75
N ASN A 338 -23.13 -18.43 -7.93
CA ASN A 338 -23.41 -19.34 -9.04
C ASN A 338 -22.61 -20.64 -8.99
N LYS A 339 -21.47 -20.63 -8.26
CA LYS A 339 -20.52 -21.75 -8.16
C LYS A 339 -20.29 -22.20 -6.72
N ASN A 340 -21.26 -21.97 -5.85
CA ASN A 340 -21.25 -22.50 -4.48
C ASN A 340 -21.69 -23.98 -4.48
N ILE A 341 -20.93 -24.82 -5.17
CA ILE A 341 -21.24 -26.24 -5.35
C ILE A 341 -20.76 -27.06 -4.16
N ILE A 342 -19.65 -26.63 -3.56
CA ILE A 342 -18.93 -27.38 -2.52
C ILE A 342 -19.01 -26.68 -1.14
N GLY A 343 -19.82 -25.64 -1.01
CA GLY A 343 -19.97 -24.89 0.24
C GLY A 343 -18.67 -24.26 0.73
N SER A 344 -18.48 -24.23 2.04
CA SER A 344 -17.28 -23.69 2.72
C SER A 344 -16.24 -24.77 3.04
N ASN A 345 -16.23 -25.89 2.29
CA ASN A 345 -15.37 -27.02 2.57
C ASN A 345 -13.90 -26.76 2.23
N CYS A 346 -13.01 -27.23 3.07
CA CYS A 346 -11.61 -27.37 2.76
C CYS A 346 -11.39 -28.53 1.78
N ILE A 347 -10.67 -28.28 0.70
CA ILE A 347 -10.43 -29.27 -0.36
C ILE A 347 -9.13 -30.00 -0.07
N THR A 348 -9.19 -31.30 0.03
CA THR A 348 -8.04 -32.14 0.40
C THR A 348 -7.45 -32.88 -0.79
N SER A 349 -8.24 -33.15 -1.83
CA SER A 349 -7.76 -33.84 -3.03
C SER A 349 -8.61 -33.54 -4.26
N LEU A 350 -8.03 -33.66 -5.44
CA LEU A 350 -8.65 -33.43 -6.74
C LEU A 350 -8.22 -34.50 -7.73
N CYS A 351 -9.19 -35.07 -8.46
CA CYS A 351 -8.92 -36.03 -9.53
C CYS A 351 -9.98 -35.90 -10.61
N ARG A 352 -9.58 -35.90 -11.89
CA ARG A 352 -10.54 -35.97 -13.00
C ARG A 352 -10.53 -37.37 -13.58
N ASP A 353 -11.71 -37.95 -13.77
CA ASP A 353 -11.82 -39.29 -14.35
C ASP A 353 -11.87 -39.23 -15.88
N HIS A 354 -11.80 -40.43 -16.50
CA HIS A 354 -11.84 -40.56 -17.95
C HIS A 354 -13.14 -40.06 -18.60
N GLU A 355 -14.24 -40.02 -17.85
CA GLU A 355 -15.53 -39.43 -18.29
C GLU A 355 -15.52 -37.89 -18.24
N GLY A 356 -14.48 -37.28 -17.72
CA GLY A 356 -14.34 -35.82 -17.56
C GLY A 356 -14.97 -35.27 -16.27
N ILE A 357 -15.42 -36.12 -15.37
CA ILE A 357 -15.94 -35.69 -14.06
C ILE A 357 -14.76 -35.32 -13.14
N LEU A 358 -14.82 -34.11 -12.58
CA LEU A 358 -13.87 -33.71 -11.54
C LEU A 358 -14.38 -34.17 -10.17
N TRP A 359 -13.67 -35.10 -9.58
CA TRP A 359 -13.90 -35.61 -8.24
C TRP A 359 -13.11 -34.77 -7.23
N ILE A 360 -13.79 -34.38 -6.16
CA ILE A 360 -13.28 -33.48 -5.14
C ILE A 360 -13.42 -34.14 -3.78
N GLY A 361 -12.32 -34.40 -3.13
CA GLY A 361 -12.27 -34.82 -1.73
C GLY A 361 -12.25 -33.63 -0.79
N THR A 362 -13.03 -33.75 0.28
CA THR A 362 -13.16 -32.66 1.27
C THR A 362 -12.72 -33.11 2.66
N ASP A 363 -12.45 -32.16 3.51
CA ASP A 363 -12.28 -32.37 4.95
C ASP A 363 -13.64 -32.10 5.63
N ASN A 364 -14.34 -33.17 6.04
CA ASN A 364 -15.62 -33.23 6.74
C ASN A 364 -16.90 -33.45 5.93
N ASP A 365 -16.91 -33.41 4.59
CA ASP A 365 -18.15 -33.49 3.81
C ASP A 365 -18.13 -34.51 2.66
N GLY A 366 -17.19 -35.45 2.70
CA GLY A 366 -17.12 -36.57 1.75
C GLY A 366 -16.60 -36.17 0.37
N ILE A 367 -17.29 -36.66 -0.69
CA ILE A 367 -16.83 -36.58 -2.08
C ILE A 367 -17.89 -35.87 -2.95
N TYR A 368 -17.43 -34.90 -3.73
CA TYR A 368 -18.22 -34.25 -4.78
C TYR A 368 -17.74 -34.68 -6.18
N GLY A 369 -18.69 -34.81 -7.11
CA GLY A 369 -18.43 -34.96 -8.52
C GLY A 369 -19.05 -33.79 -9.32
N ILE A 370 -18.25 -33.05 -10.07
CA ILE A 370 -18.68 -31.93 -10.90
C ILE A 370 -18.42 -32.20 -12.38
N THR A 371 -19.36 -31.78 -13.23
CA THR A 371 -19.23 -31.91 -14.69
C THR A 371 -18.26 -30.90 -15.27
N THR A 372 -17.91 -31.05 -16.54
CA THR A 372 -17.11 -30.07 -17.27
C THR A 372 -17.76 -28.69 -17.38
N GLU A 373 -19.10 -28.61 -17.32
CA GLU A 373 -19.83 -27.35 -17.27
C GLU A 373 -19.88 -26.74 -15.84
N LEU A 374 -19.14 -27.30 -14.91
CA LEU A 374 -19.08 -26.87 -13.50
C LEU A 374 -20.42 -26.94 -12.80
N LYS A 375 -21.21 -27.94 -13.10
CA LYS A 375 -22.46 -28.26 -12.40
C LYS A 375 -22.23 -29.45 -11.48
N GLN A 376 -22.78 -29.40 -10.29
CA GLN A 376 -22.78 -30.56 -9.39
C GLN A 376 -23.52 -31.71 -10.04
N LYS A 377 -22.80 -32.82 -10.21
CA LYS A 377 -23.37 -34.08 -10.70
C LYS A 377 -23.87 -34.93 -9.52
N VAL A 378 -23.00 -35.06 -8.54
CA VAL A 378 -23.25 -35.88 -7.34
C VAL A 378 -22.58 -35.24 -6.11
N HIS A 379 -23.13 -35.54 -4.94
CA HIS A 379 -22.51 -35.32 -3.65
C HIS A 379 -22.75 -36.57 -2.78
N TYR A 380 -21.68 -37.20 -2.42
CA TYR A 380 -21.69 -38.36 -1.51
C TYR A 380 -21.23 -37.88 -0.14
N ALA A 381 -22.22 -37.59 0.71
CA ALA A 381 -22.00 -37.15 2.08
C ALA A 381 -21.74 -38.36 3.02
N PRO A 382 -20.96 -38.18 4.08
CA PRO A 382 -20.76 -39.20 5.10
C PRO A 382 -22.09 -39.61 5.79
N HIS A 383 -22.29 -40.90 6.07
CA HIS A 383 -23.41 -41.39 6.81
C HIS A 383 -23.05 -42.64 7.61
N ASP A 384 -23.89 -43.05 8.57
CA ASP A 384 -23.64 -44.20 9.44
C ASP A 384 -23.85 -45.55 8.71
N SER A 385 -22.92 -45.90 7.83
CA SER A 385 -22.88 -47.21 7.13
C SER A 385 -21.44 -47.61 6.84
N PRO A 386 -21.13 -48.90 6.93
CA PRO A 386 -19.80 -49.43 6.55
C PRO A 386 -19.40 -49.13 5.10
N SER A 387 -20.38 -48.92 4.20
CA SER A 387 -20.15 -48.58 2.78
C SER A 387 -20.28 -47.08 2.50
N SER A 388 -20.32 -46.22 3.52
CA SER A 388 -20.32 -44.77 3.38
C SER A 388 -18.96 -44.24 2.93
N VAL A 389 -18.97 -43.12 2.21
CA VAL A 389 -17.77 -42.31 2.06
C VAL A 389 -17.32 -41.77 3.43
N PRO A 390 -16.03 -41.61 3.68
CA PRO A 390 -15.55 -41.02 4.94
C PRO A 390 -15.76 -39.51 4.95
N SER A 391 -15.80 -38.92 6.15
CA SER A 391 -15.87 -37.46 6.28
C SER A 391 -14.65 -36.76 5.63
N THR A 392 -13.45 -37.28 5.89
CA THR A 392 -12.19 -36.72 5.37
C THR A 392 -11.61 -37.66 4.32
N VAL A 393 -11.43 -37.16 3.10
CA VAL A 393 -10.97 -37.89 1.92
C VAL A 393 -9.63 -37.32 1.48
N PHE A 394 -8.58 -38.17 1.48
CA PHE A 394 -7.27 -37.88 0.92
C PHE A 394 -7.06 -38.66 -0.36
N GLY A 395 -6.08 -38.30 -1.17
CA GLY A 395 -5.53 -39.11 -2.26
C GLY A 395 -6.57 -39.72 -3.20
N LEU A 396 -7.35 -38.91 -3.92
CA LEU A 396 -8.25 -39.37 -4.99
C LEU A 396 -7.42 -39.79 -6.21
N TYR A 397 -7.68 -41.01 -6.74
CA TYR A 397 -6.96 -41.56 -7.90
C TYR A 397 -7.86 -42.47 -8.74
N GLU A 398 -7.90 -42.27 -10.05
CA GLU A 398 -8.51 -43.19 -10.98
C GLU A 398 -7.45 -44.12 -11.53
N ASP A 399 -7.64 -45.46 -11.35
CA ASP A 399 -6.74 -46.45 -11.88
C ASP A 399 -6.93 -46.70 -13.39
N SER A 400 -6.03 -47.40 -14.02
CA SER A 400 -6.10 -47.73 -15.42
C SER A 400 -7.26 -48.65 -15.83
N GLU A 401 -8.02 -49.21 -14.87
CA GLU A 401 -9.27 -49.92 -15.04
C GLU A 401 -10.51 -49.06 -14.78
N HIS A 402 -10.30 -47.74 -14.63
CA HIS A 402 -11.35 -46.74 -14.36
C HIS A 402 -12.04 -46.85 -13.01
N ASN A 403 -11.42 -47.55 -12.04
CA ASN A 403 -11.89 -47.54 -10.67
C ASN A 403 -11.45 -46.25 -9.97
N LEU A 404 -12.36 -45.61 -9.22
CA LEU A 404 -12.01 -44.44 -8.42
C LEU A 404 -11.65 -44.88 -6.99
N TRP A 405 -10.40 -44.73 -6.67
CA TRP A 405 -9.82 -44.99 -5.36
C TRP A 405 -9.71 -43.73 -4.53
N PHE A 406 -9.82 -43.87 -3.22
CA PHE A 406 -9.59 -42.78 -2.29
C PHE A 406 -8.93 -43.24 -1.01
N GLY A 407 -8.03 -42.43 -0.49
CA GLY A 407 -7.50 -42.57 0.85
C GLY A 407 -8.42 -41.89 1.89
N SER A 408 -8.44 -42.40 3.10
CA SER A 408 -9.18 -41.80 4.21
C SER A 408 -8.32 -41.64 5.46
N TYR A 409 -8.80 -40.79 6.37
CA TYR A 409 -8.15 -40.62 7.68
C TYR A 409 -8.52 -41.76 8.67
N THR A 410 -9.68 -42.39 8.52
CA THR A 410 -10.23 -43.35 9.51
C THR A 410 -10.46 -44.75 8.97
N ASN A 411 -10.73 -44.90 7.66
CA ASN A 411 -11.23 -46.14 7.09
C ASN A 411 -10.25 -46.84 6.15
N GLY A 412 -9.06 -46.27 5.94
CA GLY A 412 -8.04 -46.87 5.08
C GLY A 412 -8.27 -46.56 3.61
N LEU A 413 -7.94 -47.48 2.73
CA LEU A 413 -8.13 -47.39 1.29
C LEU A 413 -9.52 -47.85 0.89
N GLY A 414 -10.26 -47.02 0.19
CA GLY A 414 -11.59 -47.32 -0.34
C GLY A 414 -11.66 -47.18 -1.84
N ARG A 415 -12.58 -47.92 -2.46
CA ARG A 415 -12.98 -47.79 -3.85
C ARG A 415 -14.41 -47.32 -3.93
N LEU A 416 -14.67 -46.27 -4.69
CA LEU A 416 -15.98 -45.65 -4.85
C LEU A 416 -16.71 -46.25 -6.06
N ASP A 417 -17.92 -46.71 -5.88
CA ASP A 417 -18.88 -46.89 -6.98
C ASP A 417 -19.41 -45.48 -7.39
N LYS A 418 -18.96 -44.99 -8.58
CA LYS A 418 -19.29 -43.67 -9.09
C LYS A 418 -20.80 -43.44 -9.35
N LYS A 419 -21.60 -44.52 -9.42
CA LYS A 419 -23.06 -44.43 -9.69
C LYS A 419 -23.88 -44.41 -8.41
N THR A 420 -23.50 -45.26 -7.46
CA THR A 420 -24.29 -45.50 -6.23
C THR A 420 -23.76 -44.72 -5.03
N GLY A 421 -22.51 -44.31 -5.05
CA GLY A 421 -21.80 -43.68 -3.94
C GLY A 421 -21.39 -44.67 -2.84
N GLN A 422 -21.64 -45.96 -3.04
CA GLN A 422 -21.20 -46.97 -2.09
C GLN A 422 -19.69 -47.18 -2.17
N CYS A 423 -19.07 -47.40 -1.04
CA CYS A 423 -17.67 -47.64 -0.91
C CYS A 423 -17.36 -49.05 -0.51
N SER A 424 -16.35 -49.65 -1.13
CA SER A 424 -15.75 -50.91 -0.69
C SER A 424 -14.38 -50.63 -0.12
N TYR A 425 -14.16 -50.91 1.15
CA TYR A 425 -12.89 -50.70 1.81
C TYR A 425 -12.03 -52.00 1.78
N LEU A 426 -10.75 -51.87 1.45
CA LEU A 426 -9.82 -52.97 1.47
C LEU A 426 -9.60 -53.50 2.89
N GLN A 427 -9.99 -54.77 3.12
CA GLN A 427 -9.87 -55.44 4.43
C GLN A 427 -8.46 -56.06 4.63
N ASN A 428 -7.79 -56.44 3.57
CA ASN A 428 -6.49 -57.08 3.57
C ASN A 428 -5.29 -56.13 3.64
N LEU A 429 -5.53 -54.80 3.74
CA LEU A 429 -4.49 -53.81 3.96
C LEU A 429 -4.15 -53.76 5.46
N THR A 430 -3.17 -54.59 5.86
CA THR A 430 -2.77 -54.75 7.27
C THR A 430 -1.29 -54.53 7.47
N ASP A 431 -0.92 -54.09 8.68
CA ASP A 431 0.47 -54.02 9.10
C ASP A 431 1.03 -55.43 9.42
N LYS A 432 2.30 -55.53 9.71
CA LYS A 432 2.98 -56.80 10.07
C LYS A 432 2.39 -57.50 11.32
N ASN A 433 1.60 -56.81 12.11
CA ASN A 433 0.92 -57.36 13.30
C ASN A 433 -0.53 -57.73 13.02
N GLY A 434 -0.99 -57.59 11.76
CA GLY A 434 -2.39 -57.85 11.39
C GLY A 434 -3.35 -56.70 11.67
N ASN A 435 -2.85 -55.55 12.12
CA ASN A 435 -3.73 -54.39 12.36
C ASN A 435 -4.06 -53.73 11.03
N ARG A 436 -5.34 -53.43 10.82
CA ARG A 436 -5.82 -52.74 9.61
C ARG A 436 -5.25 -51.34 9.51
N ILE A 437 -4.76 -50.97 8.32
CA ILE A 437 -4.30 -49.61 8.03
C ILE A 437 -5.50 -48.69 7.88
N GLN A 438 -5.55 -47.66 8.68
CA GLN A 438 -6.65 -46.70 8.69
C GLN A 438 -6.36 -45.41 7.90
N ARG A 439 -5.10 -44.95 7.87
CA ARG A 439 -4.71 -43.67 7.36
C ARG A 439 -3.95 -43.77 6.04
N VAL A 440 -4.64 -43.54 4.94
CA VAL A 440 -4.06 -43.56 3.57
C VAL A 440 -4.11 -42.12 3.06
N TYR A 441 -2.98 -41.65 2.57
CA TYR A 441 -2.78 -40.22 2.25
C TYR A 441 -2.68 -39.94 0.75
N ASP A 442 -1.96 -40.79 0.00
CA ASP A 442 -1.74 -40.59 -1.45
C ASP A 442 -1.65 -41.94 -2.18
N LEU A 443 -1.91 -41.94 -3.48
CA LEU A 443 -2.02 -43.09 -4.34
C LEU A 443 -1.39 -42.79 -5.70
N VAL A 444 -0.67 -43.77 -6.27
CA VAL A 444 -0.18 -43.70 -7.65
C VAL A 444 -0.06 -45.13 -8.23
N GLU A 445 -0.43 -45.34 -9.48
CA GLU A 445 -0.29 -46.59 -10.21
C GLU A 445 1.00 -46.59 -11.02
N ASP A 446 1.72 -47.74 -11.03
CA ASP A 446 2.89 -47.95 -11.89
C ASP A 446 2.53 -48.73 -13.16
N GLN A 447 3.52 -48.97 -14.04
CA GLN A 447 3.32 -49.65 -15.32
C GLN A 447 2.98 -51.15 -15.14
N ASP A 448 3.32 -51.74 -14.00
CA ASP A 448 3.04 -53.15 -13.68
C ASP A 448 1.64 -53.35 -13.10
N LYS A 449 0.82 -52.33 -13.04
CA LYS A 449 -0.52 -52.36 -12.44
C LYS A 449 -0.49 -52.49 -10.91
N ARG A 450 0.53 -51.96 -10.25
CA ARG A 450 0.58 -51.88 -8.81
C ARG A 450 0.14 -50.47 -8.38
N LEU A 451 -0.94 -50.41 -7.59
CA LEU A 451 -1.40 -49.18 -6.97
C LEU A 451 -0.62 -48.97 -5.66
N TRP A 452 0.37 -48.07 -5.69
CA TRP A 452 1.18 -47.71 -4.53
C TRP A 452 0.39 -46.87 -3.54
N ILE A 453 0.53 -47.16 -2.25
CA ILE A 453 -0.29 -46.65 -1.18
C ILE A 453 0.59 -45.96 -0.13
N ALA A 454 0.51 -44.65 -0.04
CA ALA A 454 1.14 -43.86 1.01
C ALA A 454 0.32 -43.88 2.32
N THR A 455 0.96 -44.26 3.42
CA THR A 455 0.28 -44.32 4.71
C THR A 455 0.89 -43.39 5.75
N MET A 456 0.06 -42.93 6.68
CA MET A 456 0.54 -42.16 7.83
C MET A 456 0.81 -43.05 9.02
N GLY A 457 2.09 -43.48 9.17
CA GLY A 457 2.55 -44.25 10.31
C GLY A 457 2.76 -45.76 10.08
N ALA A 458 2.29 -46.31 8.95
CA ALA A 458 2.47 -47.74 8.64
C ALA A 458 3.52 -48.02 7.54
N GLY A 459 3.91 -47.00 6.77
CA GLY A 459 4.89 -47.14 5.70
C GLY A 459 4.23 -47.21 4.33
N LEU A 460 4.98 -47.78 3.36
CA LEU A 460 4.61 -47.94 1.97
C LEU A 460 4.04 -49.34 1.69
N PHE A 461 2.91 -49.38 0.98
CA PHE A 461 2.26 -50.57 0.49
C PHE A 461 2.01 -50.45 -1.00
N TYR A 462 1.75 -51.57 -1.68
CA TYR A 462 1.07 -51.55 -2.97
C TYR A 462 -0.07 -52.56 -3.00
N TYR A 463 -1.08 -52.26 -3.79
CA TYR A 463 -2.17 -53.18 -4.13
C TYR A 463 -1.97 -53.62 -5.59
N ASP A 464 -1.81 -54.91 -5.78
CA ASP A 464 -1.66 -55.47 -7.12
C ASP A 464 -3.06 -55.61 -7.75
N LEU A 465 -3.35 -54.79 -8.76
CA LEU A 465 -4.63 -54.78 -9.45
C LEU A 465 -4.94 -56.10 -10.17
N LYS A 466 -3.91 -56.86 -10.60
CA LYS A 466 -4.08 -58.15 -11.29
C LYS A 466 -4.46 -59.29 -10.33
N THR A 467 -3.88 -59.31 -9.14
CA THR A 467 -4.08 -60.39 -8.17
C THR A 467 -5.07 -60.05 -7.07
N GLY A 468 -5.37 -58.76 -6.88
CA GLY A 468 -6.23 -58.27 -5.81
C GLY A 468 -5.62 -58.38 -4.41
N GLN A 469 -4.31 -58.45 -4.31
CA GLN A 469 -3.62 -58.57 -3.03
C GLN A 469 -2.87 -57.31 -2.65
N SER A 470 -2.87 -56.99 -1.36
CA SER A 470 -2.04 -55.93 -0.78
C SER A 470 -0.72 -56.49 -0.31
N VAL A 471 0.34 -55.80 -0.67
CA VAL A 471 1.74 -56.20 -0.34
C VAL A 471 2.39 -55.06 0.45
N TYR A 472 3.02 -55.44 1.56
CA TYR A 472 3.90 -54.60 2.34
C TYR A 472 5.33 -54.73 1.82
N ASP A 473 5.93 -53.62 1.37
CA ASP A 473 7.32 -53.66 0.96
C ASP A 473 8.25 -53.67 2.18
N PRO A 474 8.89 -54.83 2.50
CA PRO A 474 9.75 -54.94 3.66
C PRO A 474 11.07 -54.17 3.50
N LYS A 475 11.58 -53.99 2.26
CA LYS A 475 12.87 -53.36 2.01
C LYS A 475 12.82 -51.84 2.28
N PHE A 476 11.84 -51.17 1.68
CA PHE A 476 11.62 -49.75 1.98
C PHE A 476 11.29 -49.53 3.46
N ASN A 477 10.42 -50.34 4.01
CA ASN A 477 9.94 -50.16 5.38
C ASN A 477 10.96 -50.64 6.46
N ALA A 478 11.89 -51.54 6.13
CA ALA A 478 12.92 -52.02 7.06
C ALA A 478 14.06 -51.02 7.25
N ALA A 479 14.34 -50.19 6.27
CA ALA A 479 15.48 -49.28 6.26
C ALA A 479 15.48 -48.24 7.36
N THR A 480 14.28 -47.81 7.89
CA THR A 480 14.21 -46.89 9.03
C THR A 480 12.82 -46.83 9.66
N LYS A 481 12.76 -46.80 11.01
CA LYS A 481 11.55 -46.45 11.77
C LYS A 481 11.05 -45.03 11.48
N LYS A 482 11.86 -44.18 10.88
CA LYS A 482 11.59 -42.74 10.58
C LYS A 482 10.63 -42.51 9.42
N TYR A 483 10.65 -43.38 8.38
CA TYR A 483 9.96 -43.15 7.09
C TYR A 483 8.55 -43.78 7.01
N LYS A 484 7.89 -43.98 8.13
CA LYS A 484 6.56 -44.52 8.16
C LYS A 484 5.43 -43.55 7.85
N TRP A 485 5.72 -42.27 7.90
CA TRP A 485 4.80 -41.18 7.62
C TRP A 485 5.06 -40.68 6.21
N ILE A 486 4.30 -41.20 5.25
CA ILE A 486 4.42 -40.85 3.83
C ILE A 486 3.35 -39.83 3.48
N SER A 487 3.74 -38.74 2.82
CA SER A 487 2.90 -37.59 2.49
C SER A 487 2.51 -37.49 1.02
N CYS A 488 3.36 -37.98 0.11
CA CYS A 488 3.09 -37.93 -1.32
C CYS A 488 3.90 -38.97 -2.08
N LEU A 489 3.42 -39.37 -3.25
CA LEU A 489 4.03 -40.29 -4.18
C LEU A 489 4.13 -39.66 -5.58
N LEU A 490 5.17 -40.00 -6.29
CA LEU A 490 5.33 -39.67 -7.71
C LEU A 490 5.94 -40.87 -8.43
N TYR A 491 5.24 -41.42 -9.40
CA TYR A 491 5.80 -42.40 -10.34
C TYR A 491 6.30 -41.65 -11.56
N ALA A 492 7.60 -41.71 -11.79
CA ALA A 492 8.30 -41.03 -12.87
C ALA A 492 8.43 -41.91 -14.12
N GLY A 493 8.58 -41.26 -15.28
CA GLY A 493 8.64 -41.95 -16.56
C GLY A 493 9.82 -42.92 -16.79
N ASP A 494 10.83 -42.89 -15.93
CA ASP A 494 12.02 -43.70 -15.93
C ASP A 494 11.91 -44.97 -15.04
N ASN A 495 10.69 -45.35 -14.67
CA ASN A 495 10.35 -46.47 -13.76
C ASN A 495 10.87 -46.28 -12.32
N HIS A 496 10.96 -45.06 -11.86
CA HIS A 496 11.29 -44.72 -10.48
C HIS A 496 10.07 -44.28 -9.71
N LEU A 497 9.96 -44.72 -8.46
CA LEU A 497 8.95 -44.23 -7.52
C LEU A 497 9.61 -43.30 -6.51
N TYR A 498 9.25 -42.05 -6.55
CA TYR A 498 9.65 -41.04 -5.55
C TYR A 498 8.67 -41.01 -4.41
N VAL A 499 9.18 -41.14 -3.19
CA VAL A 499 8.38 -41.25 -1.97
C VAL A 499 8.72 -40.09 -1.02
N GLY A 500 7.82 -39.13 -0.92
CA GLY A 500 7.92 -38.00 0.00
C GLY A 500 7.45 -38.41 1.40
N THR A 501 8.24 -38.10 2.42
CA THR A 501 7.97 -38.44 3.81
C THR A 501 8.06 -37.21 4.72
N TYR A 502 7.70 -37.37 5.99
CA TYR A 502 7.90 -36.35 7.03
C TYR A 502 9.38 -36.17 7.45
N ASP A 503 10.30 -36.93 6.89
CA ASP A 503 11.74 -36.82 7.19
C ASP A 503 12.62 -36.84 5.92
N GLY A 504 12.04 -36.53 4.77
CA GLY A 504 12.78 -36.44 3.50
C GLY A 504 12.13 -37.19 2.34
N ILE A 505 12.89 -37.34 1.25
CA ILE A 505 12.46 -38.02 0.01
C ILE A 505 13.39 -39.19 -0.30
N ARG A 506 12.80 -40.27 -0.80
CA ARG A 506 13.49 -41.41 -1.33
C ARG A 506 13.05 -41.72 -2.74
N CYS A 507 14.00 -42.21 -3.52
CA CYS A 507 13.76 -42.78 -4.83
C CYS A 507 13.85 -44.30 -4.73
N ILE A 508 12.89 -44.99 -5.33
CA ILE A 508 12.86 -46.47 -5.45
C ILE A 508 12.95 -46.82 -6.93
N ASP A 509 14.00 -47.58 -7.33
CA ASP A 509 14.11 -48.11 -8.68
C ASP A 509 13.23 -49.36 -8.80
N LEU A 510 12.17 -49.28 -9.58
CA LEU A 510 11.20 -50.36 -9.82
C LEU A 510 11.62 -51.27 -10.96
N SER A 511 12.72 -51.00 -11.66
CA SER A 511 13.23 -51.84 -12.76
C SER A 511 13.95 -53.11 -12.27
N THR A 512 14.26 -53.16 -10.96
CA THR A 512 14.97 -54.28 -10.35
C THR A 512 14.08 -54.96 -9.31
N ASP A 513 14.13 -56.29 -9.22
CA ASP A 513 13.38 -57.09 -8.24
C ASP A 513 13.76 -56.76 -6.79
N ASP A 514 14.90 -56.09 -6.59
CA ASP A 514 15.42 -55.72 -5.30
C ASP A 514 14.96 -54.36 -4.81
N PHE A 515 14.22 -53.58 -5.62
CA PHE A 515 13.76 -52.24 -5.30
C PHE A 515 14.84 -51.36 -4.68
N LYS A 516 15.93 -51.14 -5.39
CA LYS A 516 17.05 -50.33 -4.90
C LYS A 516 16.55 -48.95 -4.47
N THR A 517 16.90 -48.56 -3.27
CA THR A 517 16.39 -47.31 -2.67
C THR A 517 17.53 -46.32 -2.43
N GLU A 518 17.35 -45.08 -2.83
CA GLU A 518 18.26 -43.98 -2.63
C GLU A 518 17.59 -42.83 -1.83
N GLU A 519 18.33 -42.20 -0.93
CA GLU A 519 17.90 -41.01 -0.20
C GLU A 519 18.41 -39.76 -0.90
N ILE A 520 17.48 -38.84 -1.31
CA ILE A 520 17.81 -37.62 -2.04
C ILE A 520 17.92 -36.43 -1.09
N LEU A 521 16.97 -36.32 -0.17
CA LEU A 521 16.89 -35.21 0.77
C LEU A 521 16.41 -35.76 2.12
N SER A 522 17.05 -35.36 3.21
CA SER A 522 16.70 -35.80 4.58
C SER A 522 16.32 -34.59 5.47
N ARG A 523 15.63 -34.89 6.55
CA ARG A 523 15.20 -33.90 7.60
C ARG A 523 14.27 -32.80 7.11
N HIS A 524 13.53 -33.00 6.03
CA HIS A 524 12.54 -32.09 5.49
C HIS A 524 11.17 -32.77 5.41
N ILE A 525 10.12 -32.09 5.77
CA ILE A 525 8.76 -32.57 5.54
C ILE A 525 8.38 -32.28 4.10
N ILE A 526 8.22 -33.36 3.32
CA ILE A 526 7.85 -33.26 1.91
C ILE A 526 6.31 -33.16 1.80
N HIS A 527 5.81 -32.25 0.97
CA HIS A 527 4.39 -32.06 0.77
C HIS A 527 3.91 -32.42 -0.63
N SER A 528 4.76 -32.25 -1.64
CA SER A 528 4.40 -32.51 -3.04
C SER A 528 5.61 -32.80 -3.88
N LEU A 529 5.41 -33.56 -4.96
CA LEU A 529 6.42 -33.95 -5.94
C LEU A 529 5.87 -33.66 -7.34
N TYR A 530 6.74 -33.26 -8.25
CA TYR A 530 6.41 -33.04 -9.65
C TYR A 530 7.64 -33.32 -10.53
N GLU A 531 7.46 -34.07 -11.63
CA GLU A 531 8.47 -34.30 -12.66
C GLU A 531 8.23 -33.29 -13.81
N ASP A 532 9.26 -32.53 -14.16
CA ASP A 532 9.20 -31.65 -15.30
C ASP A 532 9.48 -32.39 -16.64
N PRO A 533 9.20 -31.77 -17.80
CA PRO A 533 9.46 -32.41 -19.11
C PRO A 533 10.95 -32.69 -19.37
N GLN A 534 11.88 -32.15 -18.62
CA GLN A 534 13.32 -32.38 -18.67
C GLN A 534 13.76 -33.53 -17.77
N GLY A 535 12.85 -34.13 -16.99
CA GLY A 535 13.10 -35.20 -16.05
C GLY A 535 13.68 -34.74 -14.72
N ASN A 536 13.66 -33.46 -14.40
CA ASN A 536 14.01 -32.98 -13.06
C ASN A 536 12.83 -33.19 -12.11
N ILE A 537 13.14 -33.56 -10.87
CA ILE A 537 12.13 -33.76 -9.82
C ILE A 537 12.06 -32.51 -8.95
N TRP A 538 10.90 -31.88 -8.97
CA TRP A 538 10.61 -30.74 -8.14
C TRP A 538 9.95 -31.16 -6.84
N ILE A 539 10.48 -30.68 -5.72
CA ILE A 539 10.18 -31.15 -4.37
C ILE A 539 9.64 -29.96 -3.57
N GLY A 540 8.35 -29.98 -3.27
CA GLY A 540 7.73 -29.03 -2.36
C GLY A 540 7.85 -29.49 -0.92
N ASN A 541 8.46 -28.68 -0.06
CA ASN A 541 8.68 -29.04 1.33
C ASN A 541 8.36 -27.86 2.28
N SER A 542 8.57 -28.06 3.59
CA SER A 542 8.30 -27.04 4.61
C SER A 542 9.28 -25.86 4.62
N GLU A 543 10.42 -25.96 3.91
CA GLU A 543 11.51 -24.99 3.95
C GLU A 543 11.77 -24.32 2.59
N GLY A 544 11.04 -24.74 1.54
CA GLY A 544 11.14 -24.16 0.20
C GLY A 544 10.74 -25.10 -0.90
N LEU A 545 11.10 -24.69 -2.10
CA LEU A 545 11.05 -25.47 -3.34
C LEU A 545 12.44 -25.99 -3.64
N ALA A 546 12.60 -27.31 -3.84
CA ALA A 546 13.86 -27.90 -4.26
C ALA A 546 13.75 -28.52 -5.65
N GLU A 547 14.79 -28.38 -6.45
CA GLU A 547 14.98 -28.95 -7.77
C GLU A 547 16.06 -30.07 -7.65
N TRP A 548 15.70 -31.28 -7.96
CA TRP A 548 16.60 -32.43 -8.03
C TRP A 548 16.76 -32.88 -9.46
N ASN A 549 18.01 -32.93 -9.94
CA ASN A 549 18.33 -33.50 -11.24
C ASN A 549 18.89 -34.92 -11.06
N PRO A 550 18.16 -35.96 -11.47
CA PRO A 550 18.61 -37.37 -11.29
C PRO A 550 19.89 -37.71 -12.00
N GLN A 551 20.18 -37.11 -13.17
CA GLN A 551 21.35 -37.39 -13.99
C GLN A 551 22.63 -36.82 -13.39
N THR A 552 22.58 -35.58 -12.90
CA THR A 552 23.73 -34.88 -12.33
C THR A 552 23.83 -35.01 -10.81
N GLN A 553 22.79 -35.54 -10.16
CA GLN A 553 22.66 -35.64 -8.70
C GLN A 553 22.81 -34.26 -8.00
N GLN A 554 22.41 -33.21 -8.67
CA GLN A 554 22.45 -31.83 -8.11
C GLN A 554 21.12 -31.45 -7.51
N LEU A 555 21.17 -30.86 -6.33
CA LEU A 555 20.03 -30.33 -5.62
C LEU A 555 20.17 -28.80 -5.51
N LYS A 556 19.14 -28.04 -5.95
CA LYS A 556 19.04 -26.61 -5.77
C LYS A 556 17.81 -26.29 -4.91
N THR A 557 17.86 -25.24 -4.11
CA THR A 557 16.76 -24.85 -3.25
C THR A 557 16.40 -23.37 -3.47
N TYR A 558 15.11 -23.11 -3.55
CA TYR A 558 14.53 -21.78 -3.72
C TYR A 558 13.61 -21.46 -2.53
N THR A 559 13.77 -20.27 -1.97
CA THR A 559 13.07 -19.82 -0.76
C THR A 559 12.44 -18.44 -0.98
N THR A 560 11.83 -17.88 0.06
CA THR A 560 11.34 -16.50 0.05
C THR A 560 12.45 -15.48 -0.25
N ALA A 561 13.71 -15.78 0.07
CA ALA A 561 14.85 -14.95 -0.31
C ALA A 561 15.08 -14.88 -1.83
N HIS A 562 14.59 -15.86 -2.57
CA HIS A 562 14.65 -15.92 -4.04
C HIS A 562 13.35 -15.43 -4.70
N GLY A 563 12.35 -15.01 -3.89
CA GLY A 563 11.08 -14.48 -4.37
C GLY A 563 9.87 -15.43 -4.26
N LEU A 564 10.00 -16.62 -3.68
CA LEU A 564 8.87 -17.51 -3.42
C LEU A 564 7.89 -16.86 -2.42
N SER A 565 6.57 -17.03 -2.58
CA SER A 565 5.53 -16.42 -1.72
C SER A 565 5.61 -16.90 -0.27
N SER A 566 5.96 -18.15 -0.05
CA SER A 566 6.24 -18.76 1.25
C SER A 566 7.12 -19.98 1.12
N ASN A 567 7.89 -20.27 2.17
CA ASN A 567 8.72 -21.48 2.21
C ASN A 567 7.91 -22.78 2.37
N ALA A 568 6.68 -22.72 2.86
CA ALA A 568 5.81 -23.90 2.96
C ALA A 568 5.13 -24.20 1.62
N VAL A 569 5.79 -24.95 0.77
CA VAL A 569 5.30 -25.36 -0.56
C VAL A 569 4.36 -26.57 -0.43
N TYR A 570 3.11 -26.43 -0.90
CA TYR A 570 2.07 -27.45 -0.71
C TYR A 570 1.74 -28.28 -1.94
N ALA A 571 1.72 -27.67 -3.14
CA ALA A 571 1.55 -28.40 -4.39
C ALA A 571 2.30 -27.73 -5.54
N ILE A 572 2.71 -28.53 -6.53
CA ILE A 572 3.48 -28.09 -7.70
C ILE A 572 2.82 -28.68 -8.94
N LYS A 573 2.58 -27.86 -9.97
CA LYS A 573 2.15 -28.28 -11.32
C LYS A 573 2.85 -27.45 -12.37
N GLY A 574 3.28 -28.09 -13.44
CA GLY A 574 3.78 -27.41 -14.64
C GLY A 574 2.64 -26.95 -15.53
N ASP A 575 2.87 -25.87 -16.30
CA ASP A 575 1.94 -25.38 -17.33
C ASP A 575 2.13 -26.03 -18.71
N GLY A 576 2.99 -27.03 -18.78
CA GLY A 576 3.37 -27.69 -20.04
C GLY A 576 4.31 -26.87 -20.92
N GLN A 577 4.77 -25.71 -20.43
CA GLN A 577 5.74 -24.82 -21.08
C GLN A 577 6.91 -24.55 -20.13
N ASP A 578 7.17 -23.30 -19.84
CA ASP A 578 8.34 -22.85 -19.11
C ASP A 578 8.06 -22.45 -17.65
N ASN A 579 6.87 -22.71 -17.10
CA ASN A 579 6.55 -22.30 -15.75
C ASN A 579 6.04 -23.42 -14.86
N LEU A 580 6.43 -23.35 -13.60
CA LEU A 580 5.82 -24.12 -12.51
C LEU A 580 4.87 -23.21 -11.71
N TRP A 581 3.72 -23.77 -11.39
CA TRP A 581 2.74 -23.13 -10.51
C TRP A 581 2.77 -23.83 -9.16
N ILE A 582 3.02 -23.05 -8.13
CA ILE A 582 3.37 -23.52 -6.80
C ILE A 582 2.40 -22.93 -5.80
N SER A 583 1.58 -23.77 -5.18
CA SER A 583 0.69 -23.33 -4.10
C SER A 583 1.40 -23.41 -2.74
N THR A 584 1.11 -22.47 -1.86
CA THR A 584 1.75 -22.35 -0.55
C THR A 584 0.70 -22.07 0.53
N ASN A 585 1.12 -21.89 1.79
CA ASN A 585 0.26 -21.40 2.86
C ASN A 585 0.06 -19.87 2.85
N ALA A 586 0.72 -19.17 1.91
CA ALA A 586 0.62 -17.69 1.79
C ALA A 586 0.58 -17.26 0.32
N GLY A 587 -0.38 -17.80 -0.44
CA GLY A 587 -0.58 -17.49 -1.85
C GLY A 587 0.00 -18.55 -2.79
N MET A 588 0.10 -18.18 -4.07
CA MET A 588 0.57 -19.01 -5.16
C MET A 588 1.73 -18.33 -5.86
N SER A 589 2.75 -19.08 -6.24
CA SER A 589 3.89 -18.58 -7.01
C SER A 589 3.92 -19.21 -8.39
N ARG A 590 4.21 -18.42 -9.43
CA ARG A 590 4.63 -18.89 -10.74
C ARG A 590 6.15 -18.78 -10.81
N PHE A 591 6.83 -19.88 -11.06
CA PHE A 591 8.29 -19.93 -11.24
C PHE A 591 8.62 -20.15 -12.70
N ASN A 592 9.39 -19.26 -13.30
CA ASN A 592 9.83 -19.44 -14.68
C ASN A 592 11.13 -20.23 -14.72
N LEU A 593 11.12 -21.36 -15.42
CA LEU A 593 12.23 -22.31 -15.50
C LEU A 593 13.45 -21.73 -16.24
N ASN A 594 13.26 -20.79 -17.17
CA ASN A 594 14.34 -20.21 -17.96
C ASN A 594 15.05 -19.06 -17.24
N THR A 595 14.26 -18.18 -16.59
CA THR A 595 14.78 -16.99 -15.92
C THR A 595 15.05 -17.19 -14.43
N HIS A 596 14.56 -18.27 -13.85
CA HIS A 596 14.59 -18.57 -12.41
C HIS A 596 13.96 -17.46 -11.54
N THR A 597 12.91 -16.82 -12.05
CA THR A 597 12.21 -15.72 -11.36
C THR A 597 10.83 -16.16 -10.89
N PHE A 598 10.38 -15.59 -9.78
CA PHE A 598 9.05 -15.83 -9.23
C PHE A 598 8.10 -14.67 -9.52
N SER A 599 6.83 -15.01 -9.76
CA SER A 599 5.69 -14.08 -9.72
C SER A 599 4.66 -14.62 -8.74
N ASN A 600 4.21 -13.83 -7.78
CA ASN A 600 3.33 -14.30 -6.72
C ASN A 600 1.92 -13.72 -6.86
N PHE A 601 0.94 -14.55 -6.48
CA PHE A 601 -0.49 -14.25 -6.55
C PHE A 601 -1.14 -14.53 -5.20
N TYR A 602 -2.16 -13.74 -4.86
CA TYR A 602 -2.84 -13.79 -3.57
C TYR A 602 -4.36 -13.81 -3.73
N ALA A 603 -5.09 -13.83 -2.62
CA ALA A 603 -6.56 -13.82 -2.63
C ALA A 603 -7.15 -12.65 -3.45
N ASP A 604 -6.51 -11.48 -3.39
CA ASP A 604 -6.93 -10.28 -4.13
C ASP A 604 -6.76 -10.42 -5.65
N ASP A 605 -5.94 -11.38 -6.09
CA ASP A 605 -5.81 -11.74 -7.51
C ASP A 605 -6.91 -12.69 -7.99
N GLY A 606 -7.83 -13.11 -7.11
CA GLY A 606 -8.93 -14.02 -7.40
C GLY A 606 -8.69 -15.47 -7.00
N LEU A 607 -7.65 -15.75 -6.22
CA LEU A 607 -7.46 -17.06 -5.63
C LEU A 607 -8.57 -17.36 -4.60
N GLN A 608 -8.81 -18.62 -4.32
CA GLN A 608 -9.77 -19.06 -3.29
C GLN A 608 -9.45 -18.47 -1.91
N GLY A 609 -8.20 -18.18 -1.67
CA GLY A 609 -7.61 -17.64 -0.46
C GLY A 609 -6.10 -17.74 -0.55
N ASN A 610 -5.40 -17.28 0.49
CA ASN A 610 -3.95 -17.37 0.53
C ASN A 610 -3.46 -18.76 0.97
N GLU A 611 -4.27 -19.50 1.72
CA GLU A 611 -3.90 -20.83 2.22
C GLU A 611 -4.45 -21.94 1.33
N PHE A 612 -3.55 -22.73 0.75
CA PHE A 612 -3.86 -23.89 -0.08
C PHE A 612 -3.71 -25.19 0.73
N SER A 613 -4.26 -26.28 0.20
CA SER A 613 -4.15 -27.61 0.79
C SER A 613 -2.96 -28.38 0.20
N LYS A 614 -2.38 -29.22 1.04
CA LYS A 614 -1.23 -30.05 0.64
C LYS A 614 -1.66 -31.05 -0.42
N ASN A 615 -0.89 -31.14 -1.51
CA ASN A 615 -1.10 -32.07 -2.62
C ASN A 615 -2.48 -31.99 -3.32
N ALA A 616 -3.30 -30.98 -2.98
CA ALA A 616 -4.62 -30.79 -3.58
C ALA A 616 -4.52 -30.02 -4.90
N SER A 617 -3.96 -30.65 -5.93
CA SER A 617 -3.76 -30.01 -7.23
C SER A 617 -3.92 -31.00 -8.37
N PHE A 618 -4.41 -30.51 -9.50
CA PHE A 618 -4.63 -31.28 -10.70
C PHE A 618 -4.36 -30.43 -11.94
N ALA A 619 -3.77 -31.00 -12.97
CA ALA A 619 -3.65 -30.40 -14.30
C ALA A 619 -4.49 -31.22 -15.27
N ASP A 620 -5.44 -30.58 -15.97
CA ASP A 620 -6.27 -31.31 -16.91
C ASP A 620 -5.62 -31.35 -18.32
N HIS A 621 -6.18 -32.21 -19.18
CA HIS A 621 -5.69 -32.43 -20.54
C HIS A 621 -5.83 -31.18 -21.44
N ASN A 622 -6.60 -30.17 -21.04
CA ASN A 622 -6.72 -28.87 -21.71
C ASN A 622 -5.71 -27.84 -21.20
N GLY A 623 -4.82 -28.24 -20.30
CA GLY A 623 -3.82 -27.35 -19.70
C GLY A 623 -4.37 -26.43 -18.60
N ILE A 624 -5.64 -26.65 -18.16
CA ILE A 624 -6.20 -25.90 -17.02
C ILE A 624 -5.64 -26.49 -15.73
N LEU A 625 -5.11 -25.62 -14.86
CA LEU A 625 -4.60 -25.98 -13.55
C LEU A 625 -5.67 -25.76 -12.48
N TRP A 626 -5.73 -26.70 -11.53
CA TRP A 626 -6.69 -26.74 -10.45
C TRP A 626 -5.95 -26.85 -9.12
N PHE A 627 -6.29 -25.99 -8.15
CA PHE A 627 -5.68 -26.00 -6.82
C PHE A 627 -6.77 -25.86 -5.75
N GLY A 628 -6.80 -26.81 -4.83
CA GLY A 628 -7.68 -26.82 -3.68
C GLY A 628 -7.08 -26.07 -2.48
N GLY A 629 -7.93 -25.48 -1.66
CA GLY A 629 -7.51 -24.80 -0.44
C GLY A 629 -8.61 -24.74 0.61
N THR A 630 -8.38 -23.96 1.65
CA THR A 630 -9.28 -23.86 2.81
C THR A 630 -10.64 -23.27 2.50
N ASN A 631 -10.77 -22.48 1.42
CA ASN A 631 -12.00 -21.79 1.05
C ASN A 631 -12.60 -22.25 -0.29
N GLY A 632 -12.17 -23.40 -0.82
CA GLY A 632 -12.64 -23.92 -2.09
C GLY A 632 -11.52 -24.18 -3.10
N ILE A 633 -11.82 -23.98 -4.38
CA ILE A 633 -10.93 -24.29 -5.50
C ILE A 633 -10.62 -23.04 -6.31
N THR A 634 -9.33 -22.86 -6.63
CA THR A 634 -8.87 -21.97 -7.69
C THR A 634 -8.55 -22.78 -8.94
N TYR A 635 -9.01 -22.35 -10.12
CA TYR A 635 -8.65 -22.95 -11.39
C TYR A 635 -8.44 -21.88 -12.47
N PHE A 636 -7.53 -22.14 -13.39
CA PHE A 636 -7.16 -21.15 -14.42
C PHE A 636 -6.42 -21.79 -15.60
N ASN A 637 -6.49 -21.11 -16.72
CA ASN A 637 -5.61 -21.40 -17.85
C ASN A 637 -4.31 -20.58 -17.68
N PRO A 638 -3.13 -21.20 -17.52
CA PRO A 638 -1.88 -20.48 -17.34
C PRO A 638 -1.55 -19.49 -18.45
N GLN A 639 -1.99 -19.78 -19.70
CA GLN A 639 -1.76 -18.92 -20.87
C GLN A 639 -2.55 -17.61 -20.81
N GLU A 640 -3.64 -17.58 -20.03
CA GLU A 640 -4.44 -16.36 -19.83
C GLU A 640 -3.85 -15.43 -18.75
N ILE A 641 -2.87 -15.91 -17.98
CA ILE A 641 -2.22 -15.12 -16.94
C ILE A 641 -1.09 -14.29 -17.54
N THR A 642 -1.47 -13.15 -18.08
CA THR A 642 -0.50 -12.19 -18.64
C THR A 642 -0.03 -11.19 -17.60
N ASN A 643 1.22 -10.75 -17.71
CA ASN A 643 1.71 -9.64 -16.92
C ASN A 643 1.12 -8.32 -17.46
N PRO A 644 0.55 -7.46 -16.62
CA PRO A 644 0.06 -6.17 -17.07
C PRO A 644 1.23 -5.34 -17.62
N ALA A 645 1.10 -4.92 -18.89
CA ALA A 645 2.10 -4.09 -19.57
C ALA A 645 2.07 -2.61 -19.14
N LYS A 646 1.32 -2.24 -18.09
CA LYS A 646 1.09 -0.85 -17.71
C LYS A 646 2.19 -0.34 -16.79
N LYS A 647 2.93 0.68 -17.22
CA LYS A 647 3.79 1.47 -16.35
C LYS A 647 2.97 2.25 -15.33
N TRP A 648 3.33 2.13 -14.09
CA TRP A 648 2.72 2.93 -13.01
C TRP A 648 3.42 4.27 -12.86
N ASN A 649 2.64 5.25 -12.38
CA ASN A 649 3.18 6.54 -11.98
C ASN A 649 3.03 6.65 -10.48
N VAL A 650 4.16 6.69 -9.77
CA VAL A 650 4.14 6.99 -8.32
C VAL A 650 4.06 8.50 -8.13
N ARG A 651 3.31 8.95 -7.10
CA ARG A 651 3.20 10.36 -6.72
C ARG A 651 3.20 10.51 -5.21
N ILE A 652 3.82 11.56 -4.74
CA ILE A 652 3.68 12.02 -3.36
C ILE A 652 2.30 12.64 -3.24
N ILE A 653 1.50 12.11 -2.29
CA ILE A 653 0.08 12.48 -2.12
C ILE A 653 -0.14 13.33 -0.90
N ASP A 654 0.70 13.21 0.12
CA ASP A 654 0.59 14.03 1.32
C ASP A 654 1.95 14.16 2.03
N PHE A 655 2.09 15.23 2.82
CA PHE A 655 3.24 15.51 3.66
C PHE A 655 2.73 15.92 5.04
N TYR A 656 3.25 15.29 6.10
CA TYR A 656 2.80 15.51 7.47
C TYR A 656 3.91 16.13 8.30
N LEU A 657 3.57 17.17 9.01
CA LEU A 657 4.42 17.78 10.04
C LEU A 657 3.77 17.55 11.40
N HIS A 658 4.45 16.89 12.35
CA HIS A 658 3.89 16.52 13.65
C HIS A 658 2.52 15.80 13.54
N ASP A 659 2.42 14.87 12.59
CA ASP A 659 1.20 14.12 12.23
C ASP A 659 0.01 14.96 11.73
N GLN A 660 0.24 16.25 11.45
CA GLN A 660 -0.75 17.11 10.80
C GLN A 660 -0.40 17.25 9.31
N PRO A 661 -1.36 17.04 8.40
CA PRO A 661 -1.12 17.23 6.98
C PRO A 661 -0.83 18.69 6.67
N ILE A 662 0.23 18.97 5.94
CA ILE A 662 0.55 20.34 5.53
C ILE A 662 -0.31 20.80 4.36
N ARG A 663 -0.60 22.09 4.33
CA ARG A 663 -1.38 22.75 3.29
C ARG A 663 -0.73 24.08 2.94
N LYS A 664 -1.08 24.63 1.77
CA LYS A 664 -0.64 25.97 1.37
C LYS A 664 -0.92 27.02 2.44
N GLY A 665 0.02 27.90 2.67
CA GLY A 665 -0.07 28.97 3.68
C GLY A 665 0.32 28.53 5.09
N MET A 666 0.57 27.24 5.34
CA MET A 666 1.12 26.80 6.63
C MET A 666 2.57 27.24 6.76
N LEU A 667 2.93 27.70 7.97
CA LEU A 667 4.25 28.27 8.25
C LEU A 667 5.10 27.32 9.08
N SER A 668 6.38 27.28 8.76
CA SER A 668 7.44 26.67 9.57
C SER A 668 8.51 27.72 9.82
N GLY A 669 8.72 28.10 11.09
CA GLY A 669 9.67 29.13 11.45
C GLY A 669 9.40 30.51 10.82
N GLY A 670 8.12 30.81 10.51
CA GLY A 670 7.68 32.08 9.90
C GLY A 670 7.79 32.15 8.38
N LYS A 671 8.15 31.04 7.70
CA LYS A 671 8.13 30.90 6.24
C LYS A 671 7.07 29.88 5.82
N GLU A 672 6.47 30.10 4.67
CA GLU A 672 5.56 29.11 4.08
C GLU A 672 6.32 27.81 3.77
N ILE A 673 5.73 26.67 4.15
CA ILE A 673 6.29 25.35 3.89
C ILE A 673 6.22 25.06 2.40
N ILE A 674 5.08 25.29 1.79
CA ILE A 674 4.77 25.13 0.36
C ILE A 674 3.92 26.29 -0.13
N ASN A 675 4.02 26.63 -1.40
CA ASN A 675 3.27 27.73 -2.05
C ASN A 675 2.18 27.24 -3.02
N THR A 676 2.00 25.92 -3.16
CA THR A 676 1.02 25.26 -4.02
C THR A 676 0.48 24.02 -3.30
N SER A 677 -0.34 23.21 -3.95
CA SER A 677 -0.79 21.93 -3.40
C SER A 677 0.39 20.96 -3.20
N VAL A 678 0.28 20.02 -2.24
CA VAL A 678 1.31 19.01 -1.99
C VAL A 678 1.60 18.18 -3.24
N PHE A 679 0.59 17.90 -4.08
CA PHE A 679 0.75 17.15 -5.34
C PHE A 679 1.66 17.84 -6.36
N GLU A 680 1.68 19.16 -6.36
CA GLU A 680 2.45 19.98 -7.30
C GLU A 680 3.75 20.47 -6.71
N ALA A 681 3.82 20.57 -5.38
CA ALA A 681 4.98 21.06 -4.65
C ALA A 681 6.20 20.18 -4.91
N ARG A 682 7.32 20.81 -5.22
CA ARG A 682 8.63 20.14 -5.38
C ARG A 682 9.61 20.55 -4.30
N ASP A 683 9.39 21.69 -3.67
CA ASP A 683 10.26 22.26 -2.65
C ASP A 683 9.47 22.49 -1.35
N PHE A 684 9.99 21.95 -0.24
CA PHE A 684 9.40 22.03 1.09
C PHE A 684 10.35 22.74 2.03
N HIS A 685 9.93 23.83 2.66
CA HIS A 685 10.76 24.65 3.54
C HIS A 685 10.38 24.43 5.01
N LEU A 686 11.28 23.82 5.77
CA LEU A 686 11.09 23.52 7.18
C LEU A 686 12.06 24.33 8.05
N SER A 687 11.64 24.69 9.24
CA SER A 687 12.52 25.24 10.28
C SER A 687 13.30 24.11 10.97
N HIS A 688 14.34 24.47 11.69
CA HIS A 688 15.16 23.51 12.44
C HIS A 688 14.37 22.77 13.54
N ASN A 689 13.24 23.31 14.00
CA ASN A 689 12.39 22.70 15.01
C ASN A 689 11.41 21.68 14.39
N ASP A 690 11.21 21.77 13.09
CA ASP A 690 10.25 20.98 12.32
C ASP A 690 10.96 19.88 11.51
N ASN A 691 11.96 19.26 12.12
CA ASN A 691 12.83 18.24 11.52
C ASN A 691 12.28 16.79 11.64
N ALA A 692 11.04 16.65 12.12
CA ALA A 692 10.31 15.39 12.20
C ALA A 692 9.05 15.47 11.33
N PHE A 693 9.02 14.70 10.24
CA PHE A 693 7.94 14.73 9.26
C PHE A 693 7.71 13.36 8.64
N SER A 694 6.59 13.19 7.97
CA SER A 694 6.29 11.97 7.21
C SER A 694 5.82 12.32 5.81
N ILE A 695 6.18 11.46 4.86
CA ILE A 695 5.83 11.58 3.44
C ILE A 695 4.95 10.40 3.07
N GLU A 696 3.81 10.66 2.47
CA GLU A 696 2.88 9.66 1.98
C GLU A 696 2.82 9.69 0.46
N PHE A 697 2.77 8.52 -0.16
CA PHE A 697 2.82 8.37 -1.60
C PHE A 697 1.88 7.27 -2.09
N SER A 698 1.47 7.35 -3.35
CA SER A 698 0.59 6.36 -3.98
C SER A 698 0.90 6.23 -5.46
N THR A 699 0.70 5.04 -6.03
CA THR A 699 0.71 4.82 -7.47
C THR A 699 -0.64 5.14 -8.10
N ARG A 700 -1.66 5.46 -7.30
CA ARG A 700 -3.05 5.59 -7.73
C ARG A 700 -3.59 4.35 -8.44
N GLU A 701 -2.95 3.20 -8.20
CA GLU A 701 -3.47 1.92 -8.67
C GLU A 701 -4.61 1.49 -7.75
N LEU A 702 -5.83 1.60 -8.23
CA LEU A 702 -7.04 1.36 -7.45
C LEU A 702 -7.29 -0.13 -7.19
N ASN A 703 -6.68 -1.00 -8.01
CA ASN A 703 -6.96 -2.44 -7.98
C ASN A 703 -6.16 -3.20 -6.91
N ASN A 704 -4.86 -2.93 -6.78
CA ASN A 704 -3.95 -3.76 -6.00
C ASN A 704 -2.93 -2.95 -5.20
N SER A 705 -3.35 -1.89 -4.54
CA SER A 705 -2.47 -1.02 -3.74
C SER A 705 -1.67 -1.78 -2.67
N GLU A 706 -2.23 -2.85 -2.10
CA GLU A 706 -1.58 -3.68 -1.08
C GLU A 706 -0.45 -4.57 -1.62
N ARG A 707 -0.38 -4.79 -2.94
CA ARG A 707 0.71 -5.56 -3.60
C ARG A 707 1.96 -4.74 -3.81
N ILE A 708 1.79 -3.44 -3.91
CA ILE A 708 2.86 -2.52 -4.29
C ILE A 708 3.87 -2.43 -3.17
N THR A 709 5.11 -2.54 -3.53
CA THR A 709 6.25 -2.29 -2.67
C THR A 709 6.88 -0.98 -3.08
N TYR A 710 7.03 -0.06 -2.14
CA TYR A 710 7.67 1.21 -2.38
C TYR A 710 9.14 1.16 -1.99
N LEU A 711 9.98 1.84 -2.80
CA LEU A 711 11.40 2.02 -2.51
C LEU A 711 11.69 3.51 -2.51
N TYR A 712 12.35 3.97 -1.47
CA TYR A 712 12.76 5.36 -1.37
C TYR A 712 14.27 5.51 -1.20
N THR A 713 14.79 6.68 -1.55
CA THR A 713 16.15 7.10 -1.26
C THR A 713 16.16 8.57 -0.88
N ILE A 714 17.09 8.95 -0.03
CA ILE A 714 17.37 10.32 0.35
C ILE A 714 18.84 10.63 0.05
N ASN A 715 19.12 11.77 -0.62
CA ASN A 715 20.47 12.20 -0.98
C ASN A 715 21.32 11.10 -1.67
N ASN A 716 20.70 10.32 -2.57
CA ASN A 716 21.36 9.23 -3.30
C ASN A 716 21.93 8.08 -2.43
N THR A 717 21.43 7.90 -1.22
CA THR A 717 21.69 6.68 -0.45
C THR A 717 21.16 5.45 -1.18
N PRO A 718 21.59 4.23 -0.86
CA PRO A 718 20.98 3.02 -1.42
C PRO A 718 19.47 3.00 -1.23
N TRP A 719 18.74 2.49 -2.23
CA TRP A 719 17.30 2.36 -2.16
C TRP A 719 16.86 1.50 -0.97
N VAL A 720 15.98 2.03 -0.14
CA VAL A 720 15.38 1.35 1.01
C VAL A 720 14.02 0.83 0.60
N LYS A 721 13.83 -0.48 0.75
CA LYS A 721 12.57 -1.16 0.43
C LYS A 721 11.64 -1.15 1.64
N LEU A 722 10.43 -0.64 1.47
CA LEU A 722 9.39 -0.66 2.49
C LEU A 722 8.67 -2.03 2.51
N PRO A 723 8.06 -2.41 3.63
CA PRO A 723 7.14 -3.56 3.65
C PRO A 723 5.98 -3.35 2.67
N LYS A 724 5.41 -4.45 2.16
CA LYS A 724 4.25 -4.40 1.26
C LYS A 724 3.08 -3.63 1.90
N GLY A 725 2.41 -2.82 1.09
CA GLY A 725 1.27 -2.03 1.53
C GLY A 725 1.62 -0.81 2.39
N VAL A 726 2.89 -0.62 2.75
CA VAL A 726 3.33 0.57 3.46
C VAL A 726 3.62 1.67 2.45
N ASN A 727 2.81 2.73 2.50
CA ASN A 727 2.86 3.88 1.59
C ASN A 727 3.26 5.18 2.27
N ARG A 728 3.83 5.11 3.48
CA ARG A 728 4.28 6.25 4.27
C ARG A 728 5.66 5.97 4.86
N VAL A 729 6.52 6.97 4.81
CA VAL A 729 7.83 6.96 5.48
C VAL A 729 7.94 8.14 6.42
N SER A 730 8.51 7.93 7.60
CA SER A 730 8.70 8.95 8.63
C SER A 730 10.18 9.19 8.86
N PHE A 731 10.52 10.45 8.99
CA PHE A 731 11.87 10.91 9.33
C PHE A 731 11.82 11.67 10.65
N SER A 732 12.82 11.50 11.48
CA SER A 732 12.99 12.22 12.75
C SER A 732 14.43 12.68 12.90
N ASP A 733 14.61 13.84 13.54
CA ASP A 733 15.91 14.41 13.86
C ASP A 733 16.87 14.58 12.69
N LEU A 734 16.34 14.94 11.51
CA LEU A 734 17.19 15.27 10.37
C LEU A 734 17.93 16.58 10.64
N PRO A 735 19.27 16.63 10.49
CA PRO A 735 20.02 17.86 10.65
C PRO A 735 19.66 18.92 9.60
N PRO A 736 19.92 20.20 9.86
CA PRO A 736 19.73 21.24 8.85
C PRO A 736 20.49 20.96 7.56
N GLY A 737 19.82 21.15 6.42
CA GLY A 737 20.39 20.87 5.09
C GLY A 737 19.32 20.68 4.04
N ASP A 738 19.77 20.39 2.82
CA ASP A 738 18.90 20.10 1.68
C ASP A 738 18.85 18.58 1.47
N TYR A 739 17.63 18.06 1.33
CA TYR A 739 17.36 16.63 1.18
C TYR A 739 16.60 16.37 -0.11
N HIS A 740 17.17 15.58 -1.00
CA HIS A 740 16.50 15.09 -2.21
C HIS A 740 15.88 13.74 -1.90
N PHE A 741 14.58 13.74 -1.70
CA PHE A 741 13.79 12.52 -1.49
C PHE A 741 13.25 12.03 -2.82
N ARG A 742 13.51 10.78 -3.15
CA ARG A 742 12.98 10.10 -4.34
C ARG A 742 12.27 8.83 -3.96
N ILE A 743 11.17 8.57 -4.63
CA ILE A 743 10.31 7.40 -4.43
C ILE A 743 10.03 6.73 -5.76
N LYS A 744 10.05 5.40 -5.78
CA LYS A 744 9.54 4.56 -6.86
C LYS A 744 8.74 3.41 -6.27
N ALA A 745 7.89 2.81 -7.08
CA ALA A 745 7.12 1.64 -6.73
C ALA A 745 7.52 0.46 -7.60
N GLU A 746 7.50 -0.73 -7.02
CA GLU A 746 7.69 -1.97 -7.75
C GLU A 746 6.58 -2.97 -7.40
N ASP A 747 6.15 -3.73 -8.38
CA ASP A 747 5.50 -5.01 -8.24
C ASP A 747 6.37 -6.03 -8.96
N TYR A 748 6.31 -7.29 -8.63
CA TYR A 748 7.20 -8.41 -9.03
C TYR A 748 7.89 -8.32 -10.39
N LEU A 749 7.38 -7.53 -11.35
CA LEU A 749 7.86 -7.46 -12.74
C LEU A 749 7.91 -6.04 -13.32
N LEU A 750 7.37 -5.04 -12.64
CA LEU A 750 7.26 -3.68 -13.16
C LEU A 750 7.76 -2.67 -12.12
N GLU A 751 8.61 -1.76 -12.57
CA GLU A 751 8.97 -0.56 -11.82
C GLU A 751 8.18 0.64 -12.33
N SER A 752 7.77 1.52 -11.41
CA SER A 752 7.14 2.80 -11.74
C SER A 752 8.17 3.80 -12.28
N ASP A 753 7.68 4.95 -12.74
CA ASP A 753 8.48 6.16 -12.76
C ASP A 753 8.94 6.53 -11.34
N THR A 754 9.84 7.50 -11.24
CA THR A 754 10.32 8.04 -9.96
C THR A 754 9.69 9.42 -9.75
N ASP A 755 9.12 9.66 -8.57
CA ASP A 755 8.74 11.00 -8.13
C ASP A 755 9.79 11.56 -7.17
N GLU A 756 10.00 12.90 -7.19
CA GLU A 756 11.08 13.56 -6.47
C GLU A 756 10.62 14.88 -5.85
N ILE A 757 11.04 15.13 -4.62
CA ILE A 757 10.88 16.40 -3.93
C ILE A 757 12.19 16.80 -3.23
N THR A 758 12.37 18.11 -3.00
CA THR A 758 13.45 18.66 -2.21
C THR A 758 12.91 19.21 -0.88
N ILE A 759 13.57 18.88 0.21
CA ILE A 759 13.19 19.32 1.55
C ILE A 759 14.33 20.14 2.12
N HIS A 760 14.08 21.42 2.39
CA HIS A 760 15.02 22.38 2.92
C HIS A 760 14.79 22.55 4.42
N ILE A 761 15.68 22.05 5.26
CA ILE A 761 15.62 22.26 6.72
C ILE A 761 16.58 23.40 7.07
N ALA A 762 16.02 24.54 7.46
CA ALA A 762 16.80 25.72 7.80
C ALA A 762 17.64 25.49 9.08
N PRO A 763 18.87 26.01 9.16
CA PRO A 763 19.65 25.96 10.39
C PRO A 763 19.02 26.83 11.48
N ALA A 764 19.24 26.46 12.74
CA ALA A 764 18.86 27.28 13.86
C ALA A 764 19.48 28.69 13.77
N TRP A 765 18.76 29.72 14.24
CA TRP A 765 19.22 31.09 14.15
C TRP A 765 20.65 31.28 14.74
N TRP A 766 20.99 30.57 15.81
CA TRP A 766 22.33 30.58 16.42
C TRP A 766 23.41 29.85 15.61
N ALA A 767 23.02 28.96 14.67
CA ALA A 767 23.92 28.26 13.75
C ALA A 767 23.90 28.86 12.36
N SER A 768 23.18 29.99 12.15
CA SER A 768 23.13 30.70 10.88
C SER A 768 24.46 31.36 10.55
N GLY A 769 24.75 31.60 9.26
CA GLY A 769 25.98 32.29 8.82
C GLY A 769 26.18 33.65 9.50
N TRP A 770 25.08 34.36 9.76
CA TRP A 770 25.13 35.63 10.50
C TRP A 770 25.49 35.45 11.97
N ALA A 771 24.97 34.44 12.64
CA ALA A 771 25.30 34.10 14.01
C ALA A 771 26.77 33.70 14.13
N MET A 772 27.29 32.90 13.21
CA MET A 772 28.70 32.52 13.14
C MET A 772 29.62 33.74 12.93
N LEU A 773 29.21 34.71 12.11
CA LEU A 773 29.91 35.97 11.94
C LEU A 773 29.92 36.81 13.22
N ILE A 774 28.79 36.86 13.93
CA ILE A 774 28.71 37.54 15.22
C ILE A 774 29.60 36.83 16.25
N TYR A 775 29.61 35.50 16.32
CA TYR A 775 30.49 34.76 17.21
C TYR A 775 31.97 34.99 16.91
N ALA A 776 32.36 35.06 15.62
CA ALA A 776 33.70 35.38 15.20
C ALA A 776 34.11 36.81 15.64
N LEU A 777 33.21 37.78 15.48
CA LEU A 777 33.43 39.18 15.92
C LEU A 777 33.57 39.27 17.44
N LEU A 778 32.70 38.54 18.19
CA LEU A 778 32.78 38.47 19.65
C LEU A 778 34.06 37.80 20.11
N ALA A 779 34.51 36.75 19.44
CA ALA A 779 35.79 36.10 19.73
C ALA A 779 36.96 37.06 19.48
N VAL A 780 36.95 37.81 18.35
CA VAL A 780 37.97 38.82 18.06
C VAL A 780 37.94 39.92 19.12
N ALA A 781 36.78 40.41 19.51
CA ALA A 781 36.62 41.41 20.57
C ALA A 781 37.12 40.92 21.91
N ALA A 782 36.84 39.67 22.25
CA ALA A 782 37.34 39.05 23.51
C ALA A 782 38.88 38.93 23.48
N VAL A 783 39.45 38.49 22.38
CA VAL A 783 40.93 38.42 22.21
C VAL A 783 41.54 39.80 22.33
N TYR A 784 40.94 40.82 21.67
CA TYR A 784 41.37 42.21 21.78
C TYR A 784 41.30 42.74 23.23
N GLY A 785 40.18 42.43 23.93
CA GLY A 785 40.02 42.77 25.36
C GLY A 785 41.10 42.11 26.25
N ILE A 786 41.42 40.87 25.99
CA ILE A 786 42.49 40.16 26.70
C ILE A 786 43.85 40.81 26.43
N ILE A 787 44.13 41.20 25.16
CA ILE A 787 45.35 41.90 24.81
C ILE A 787 45.44 43.26 25.50
N LEU A 788 44.36 44.03 25.54
CA LEU A 788 44.31 45.30 26.24
C LEU A 788 44.54 45.10 27.76
N GLN A 789 43.93 44.11 28.35
CA GLN A 789 44.13 43.78 29.79
C GLN A 789 45.55 43.32 30.07
N MET A 790 46.16 42.55 29.18
CA MET A 790 47.55 42.13 29.28
C MET A 790 48.50 43.36 29.16
N ARG A 791 48.22 44.26 28.17
CA ARG A 791 48.98 45.53 28.04
C ARG A 791 48.83 46.40 29.27
N HIS A 792 47.62 46.50 29.84
CA HIS A 792 47.37 47.27 31.05
C HIS A 792 48.13 46.67 32.27
N ARG A 793 48.06 45.36 32.45
CA ARG A 793 48.83 44.64 33.49
C ARG A 793 50.34 44.76 33.30
N TYR A 794 50.79 44.77 32.02
CA TYR A 794 52.24 44.97 31.74
C TYR A 794 52.66 46.37 32.08
N ARG A 795 51.88 47.41 31.76
CA ARG A 795 52.18 48.80 32.19
C ARG A 795 52.24 48.94 33.72
N ILE A 796 51.26 48.44 34.43
CA ILE A 796 51.26 48.47 35.88
C ILE A 796 52.48 47.74 36.44
N ARG A 797 52.92 46.66 35.90
CA ARG A 797 54.13 45.93 36.31
C ARG A 797 55.37 46.75 36.01
N GLN A 798 55.45 47.45 34.91
CA GLN A 798 56.59 48.32 34.61
C GLN A 798 56.68 49.51 35.59
N GLU A 799 55.57 50.14 35.87
CA GLU A 799 55.51 51.25 36.84
C GLU A 799 55.88 50.74 38.25
N MET A 800 55.42 49.63 38.65
CA MET A 800 55.74 48.98 39.92
C MET A 800 57.24 48.63 39.99
N MET A 801 57.84 48.12 38.93
CA MET A 801 59.28 47.82 38.85
C MET A 801 60.15 49.10 38.91
N GLN A 802 59.70 50.15 38.29
CA GLN A 802 60.38 51.46 38.38
C GLN A 802 60.32 52.02 39.80
N HIS A 803 59.20 51.88 40.48
CA HIS A 803 59.08 52.29 41.89
C HIS A 803 59.98 51.47 42.80
N ILE A 804 60.02 50.19 42.66
CA ILE A 804 60.91 49.30 43.43
C ILE A 804 62.39 49.63 43.20
N HIS A 805 62.77 49.86 41.94
CA HIS A 805 64.16 50.26 41.60
C HIS A 805 64.54 51.60 42.23
N ALA A 806 63.64 52.61 42.21
CA ALA A 806 63.81 53.88 42.80
C ALA A 806 64.01 53.76 44.36
N GLU A 807 63.19 52.92 44.95
CA GLU A 807 63.28 52.68 46.43
C GLU A 807 64.54 51.93 46.83
N GLN A 808 65.00 50.93 46.10
CA GLN A 808 66.26 50.24 46.29
C GLN A 808 67.46 51.14 46.13
N ILE A 809 67.49 52.04 45.18
CA ILE A 809 68.57 53.01 45.00
C ILE A 809 68.56 53.99 46.16
N ASN A 810 67.45 54.39 46.74
CA ASN A 810 67.32 55.26 47.83
C ASN A 810 67.81 54.63 49.15
N GLU A 811 67.48 53.38 49.37
CA GLU A 811 67.97 52.59 50.51
C GLU A 811 69.48 52.40 50.43
N ALA A 812 70.00 52.01 49.28
CA ALA A 812 71.45 51.85 49.10
C ALA A 812 72.21 53.11 49.37
N LYS A 813 71.72 54.30 48.95
CA LYS A 813 72.35 55.66 49.28
C LYS A 813 72.27 55.88 50.79
N LEU A 814 71.15 55.59 51.42
CA LEU A 814 71.04 55.82 52.88
C LEU A 814 71.98 54.89 53.63
N GLN A 815 72.21 53.68 53.28
CA GLN A 815 73.10 52.74 53.91
C GLN A 815 74.53 53.14 53.76
N PHE A 816 74.89 53.69 52.55
CA PHE A 816 76.23 54.28 52.30
C PHE A 816 76.54 55.46 53.24
N PHE A 817 75.58 56.37 53.46
CA PHE A 817 75.80 57.54 54.37
C PHE A 817 75.90 57.10 55.85
N ILE A 818 75.22 56.10 56.27
CA ILE A 818 75.33 55.53 57.62
C ILE A 818 76.70 54.97 57.89
N ASN A 819 77.17 54.16 56.93
CA ASN A 819 78.52 53.54 57.09
C ASN A 819 79.57 54.53 57.13
N ILE A 820 79.61 55.56 56.23
CA ILE A 820 80.63 56.62 56.28
C ILE A 820 80.57 57.49 57.53
N SER A 821 79.38 57.76 58.08
CA SER A 821 79.24 58.48 59.31
C SER A 821 79.87 57.76 60.52
N HIS A 822 79.61 56.46 60.58
CA HIS A 822 80.25 55.61 61.66
C HIS A 822 81.77 55.50 61.50
N GLU A 823 82.25 55.33 60.22
CA GLU A 823 83.67 55.23 59.91
C GLU A 823 84.45 56.52 60.11
N ILE A 824 83.82 57.69 60.03
CA ILE A 824 84.45 59.00 60.28
C ILE A 824 84.34 59.28 61.80
N ARG A 825 83.27 58.99 62.55
CA ARG A 825 83.12 59.25 63.95
C ARG A 825 84.18 58.56 64.77
N THR A 826 84.52 57.35 64.50
CA THR A 826 85.49 56.53 65.30
C THR A 826 86.91 57.16 65.28
N PRO A 827 87.54 57.44 64.12
CA PRO A 827 88.87 58.07 64.07
C PRO A 827 88.86 59.50 64.65
N MET A 828 87.74 60.24 64.46
CA MET A 828 87.65 61.62 65.02
C MET A 828 87.58 61.60 66.55
N SER A 829 86.89 60.64 67.16
CA SER A 829 86.85 60.50 68.62
C SER A 829 88.25 60.12 69.21
N LEU A 830 88.94 59.24 68.43
CA LEU A 830 90.30 58.86 68.77
C LEU A 830 91.33 60.03 68.67
N ILE A 831 91.11 61.04 67.88
CA ILE A 831 91.92 62.28 67.74
C ILE A 831 91.55 63.27 68.84
N ILE A 832 90.31 63.53 69.08
CA ILE A 832 89.80 64.51 70.03
C ILE A 832 90.20 64.15 71.45
N SER A 833 90.03 62.86 71.88
CA SER A 833 90.33 62.40 73.28
C SER A 833 91.86 62.64 73.64
N PRO A 834 92.83 62.18 72.86
CA PRO A 834 94.23 62.45 73.13
C PRO A 834 94.58 63.97 73.09
N LEU A 835 93.94 64.67 72.16
CA LEU A 835 94.19 66.13 71.96
C LEU A 835 93.66 66.92 73.14
N GLN A 836 92.49 66.57 73.73
CA GLN A 836 92.00 67.13 74.99
C GLN A 836 93.02 66.97 76.13
N LYS A 837 93.63 65.76 76.29
CA LYS A 837 94.57 65.40 77.29
C LYS A 837 95.88 66.18 77.08
N LEU A 838 96.27 66.41 75.82
CA LEU A 838 97.44 67.24 75.55
C LEU A 838 97.21 68.71 75.88
N MET A 839 96.00 69.24 75.55
CA MET A 839 95.65 70.64 75.87
C MET A 839 95.60 70.91 77.37
N THR A 840 95.33 69.84 78.23
CA THR A 840 95.24 70.04 79.69
C THR A 840 96.58 69.92 80.35
N ASN A 841 97.49 69.17 79.74
CA ASN A 841 98.81 68.87 80.44
C ASN A 841 100.06 69.61 79.86
N ASP A 842 99.95 70.32 78.71
CA ASP A 842 101.04 70.94 78.14
C ASP A 842 101.02 72.51 78.38
N THR A 843 102.00 73.12 78.95
CA THR A 843 102.12 74.55 79.29
C THR A 843 102.69 75.50 78.23
N ASP A 844 103.07 74.97 77.10
CA ASP A 844 103.76 75.73 76.01
C ASP A 844 102.61 76.44 75.22
N HIS A 845 102.68 77.74 75.10
CA HIS A 845 101.62 78.62 74.55
C HIS A 845 101.43 78.47 73.07
N GLU A 846 102.54 78.17 72.29
CA GLU A 846 102.43 77.96 70.91
C GLU A 846 101.81 76.62 70.46
N ARG A 847 102.29 75.56 71.21
CA ARG A 847 101.61 74.19 70.96
C ARG A 847 100.16 74.15 71.38
N GLN A 848 99.82 74.80 72.42
CA GLN A 848 98.44 74.92 72.86
C GLN A 848 97.52 75.58 71.78
N LYS A 849 98.06 76.57 71.08
CA LYS A 849 97.35 77.25 69.97
C LYS A 849 97.10 76.23 68.85
N ASN A 850 98.12 75.47 68.47
CA ASN A 850 97.99 74.45 67.45
C ASN A 850 97.00 73.32 67.87
N TYR A 851 97.03 72.83 69.17
CA TYR A 851 96.05 71.86 69.64
C TYR A 851 94.65 72.40 69.59
N ARG A 852 94.38 73.71 69.82
CA ARG A 852 93.04 74.29 69.80
C ARG A 852 92.57 74.33 68.30
N ILE A 853 93.43 74.55 67.38
CA ILE A 853 93.11 74.64 65.95
C ILE A 853 92.65 73.17 65.49
N ILE A 854 93.45 72.17 65.83
CA ILE A 854 93.20 70.79 65.42
C ILE A 854 91.91 70.32 66.13
N TRP A 855 91.73 70.58 67.48
CA TRP A 855 90.56 70.28 68.18
C TRP A 855 89.27 70.88 67.60
N ARG A 856 89.35 72.16 67.29
CA ARG A 856 88.26 72.92 66.67
C ARG A 856 87.85 72.33 65.32
N ASN A 857 88.85 71.95 64.51
CA ASN A 857 88.54 71.35 63.19
C ASN A 857 88.02 69.93 63.36
N SER A 858 88.47 69.10 64.25
CA SER A 858 88.01 67.80 64.53
C SER A 858 86.61 67.81 65.12
N GLU A 859 86.30 68.77 65.99
CA GLU A 859 84.91 68.94 66.50
C GLU A 859 84.00 69.46 65.43
N ARG A 860 84.48 70.28 64.49
CA ARG A 860 83.73 70.76 63.35
C ARG A 860 83.35 69.58 62.43
N ILE A 861 84.26 68.66 62.11
CA ILE A 861 84.06 67.46 61.38
C ILE A 861 83.09 66.60 62.05
N LEU A 862 83.14 66.33 63.34
CA LEU A 862 82.24 65.56 64.11
C LEU A 862 80.83 66.16 64.12
N ARG A 863 80.72 67.51 64.21
CA ARG A 863 79.42 68.20 64.11
C ARG A 863 78.79 68.03 62.67
N LEU A 864 79.60 68.15 61.66
CA LEU A 864 79.13 67.92 60.30
C LEU A 864 78.65 66.49 60.05
N VAL A 865 79.31 65.48 60.60
CA VAL A 865 78.89 64.08 60.51
C VAL A 865 77.66 63.91 61.39
N ASN A 866 77.50 64.52 62.57
CA ASN A 866 76.25 64.43 63.37
C ASN A 866 75.11 65.18 62.64
N GLN A 867 75.34 66.34 61.99
CA GLN A 867 74.29 67.00 61.16
C GLN A 867 73.85 66.12 59.99
N LEU A 868 74.75 65.39 59.38
CA LEU A 868 74.43 64.40 58.37
C LEU A 868 73.54 63.30 58.88
N MET A 869 73.76 62.85 60.11
CA MET A 869 72.88 61.84 60.75
C MET A 869 71.54 62.44 61.27
N ASP A 870 71.44 63.69 61.57
CA ASP A 870 70.25 64.38 62.02
C ASP A 870 69.26 64.65 60.79
N ILE A 871 69.82 64.95 59.66
CA ILE A 871 69.03 65.03 58.42
C ILE A 871 68.30 63.73 58.12
N ARG A 872 68.91 62.62 58.42
CA ARG A 872 68.27 61.30 58.30
C ARG A 872 67.09 61.11 59.28
N LYS A 873 67.06 61.64 60.49
CA LYS A 873 65.96 61.56 61.42
C LYS A 873 64.69 62.28 60.90
N ILE A 874 64.96 63.35 60.03
CA ILE A 874 63.86 64.12 59.42
C ILE A 874 63.27 63.37 58.23
N ASP A 875 64.13 62.64 57.50
CA ASP A 875 63.64 61.82 56.34
C ASP A 875 62.88 60.50 56.74
N LYS A 876 62.93 60.07 57.98
CA LYS A 876 62.14 58.91 58.45
C LYS A 876 60.87 59.28 59.23
N GLY A 877 60.40 60.48 59.21
CA GLY A 877 59.17 60.93 59.84
C GLY A 877 59.32 61.19 61.31
#